data_004ca9a6c0bbf4ef68eb891644a13e8b
#
_entry.id   004ca9a6c0bbf4ef68eb891644a13e8b
#
_cell.length_a   1.000
_cell.length_b   1.000
_cell.length_c   1.000
_cell.angle_alpha   90.00
_cell.angle_beta   90.00
_cell.angle_gamma   90.00
#
_symmetry.space_group_name_H-M   'P 1'
#
loop_
_entity.id
_entity.type
_entity.pdbx_description
1 polymer ?
#
loop_
_entity_poly.entity_id
_entity_poly.type
_entity_poly.pdbx_seq_one_letter_code
_entity_poly.pdbx_strand_id
1 'polypeptide(L)'
;ELNEFSPRADRPRREDRPRDGRRPAGAFPRAGRPADRRDARPGSRSRNEAFQDPWVDGQPRFLPMSRAEMQALGWKELDVLLVNGDAYVDHPAFGPVLLGRWLVAHGFRVGIVAQPRWQSPDDLLVMGRPRLFVGVSAGALDSMLAHYTAFRKKRHDDAYTPGGKAGARPNRACLVYANLARQAFPGLPVILGGIEASLRRTTHYDFWTDSLRRSILLDAKADLLIYGMGELAMLECARRLAEGKSLHGIDGTAWLAKVDENNVPVDLPEEWLDLPRMQLPSHEAVQAEATELLRLTQMLEQQVHRQNAWAQQMVGDRALVLAPPARPLTTEEMDKIYALPYARAAHPRYREPIPADEMLRTSITSHRGCGGGCSFCSLALHQGRRISSRSQESILAEARKLVAQSRRGQVAISDVGGPTANMWQAHCALDDATSAKAEPGARPSSRCRRSSCCYPTVCKSFITPQMQHVGLLREVAALPGVRQVRVASGVRADLALNDPEALAAYTGEFTGGQLKVAPEHCAARVLDLMRKPGMEVFEAFLQSFVEQSRLAGREQYVVPYMMSAFPGCTDEDMHELARWLQERHWSPQQTQCFIPTPGSIATAMYYCGRNEDGEEIYVARSDADRLRQHRILMPDFGRMPERGGHADAEDAGEGHHREPRRENTTERWRDERRSADGLAPRHEGRRDFREDRKPPFPRFDDERESAPRRDFRHPDRDGFRKPGFRQDVDKPFRPRPFPDAARDGDEAPQARPSFRRDAQDERPFRPRGDRFVDRDGEEARRPFRP
;
A
#
# COMPACT_ATOMS: atom_id res chain seq x y z
N GLU A 1 53.18 -27.69 -24.86
CA GLU A 1 53.78 -27.66 -26.21
C GLU A 1 53.01 -26.64 -27.02
N LEU A 2 53.60 -25.49 -27.16
CA LEU A 2 54.35 -24.89 -28.31
C LEU A 2 53.45 -24.36 -29.41
N ASN A 3 53.45 -22.99 -29.45
CA ASN A 3 53.92 -22.13 -30.51
C ASN A 3 53.09 -22.09 -31.77
N GLU A 4 52.84 -21.03 -32.32
CA GLU A 4 53.32 -19.72 -32.72
C GLU A 4 52.57 -19.25 -33.98
N PHE A 5 52.31 -18.03 -34.12
CA PHE A 5 52.53 -17.07 -35.22
C PHE A 5 51.34 -16.17 -35.59
N SER A 6 51.61 -14.90 -35.33
CA SER A 6 50.99 -13.75 -35.98
C SER A 6 51.54 -13.54 -37.37
N PRO A 7 50.96 -12.85 -38.36
CA PRO A 7 51.34 -11.45 -38.49
C PRO A 7 50.26 -10.47 -38.94
N ARG A 8 50.63 -9.20 -38.69
CA ARG A 8 49.99 -7.92 -39.09
C ARG A 8 50.06 -7.66 -40.62
N ALA A 9 49.09 -6.86 -41.13
CA ALA A 9 49.24 -5.89 -42.23
C ALA A 9 47.96 -5.06 -42.24
N ASP A 10 47.93 -3.85 -42.23
CA ASP A 10 48.48 -2.58 -42.72
C ASP A 10 47.32 -1.67 -43.10
N ARG A 11 47.34 -0.46 -42.55
CA ARG A 11 46.50 0.70 -42.95
C ARG A 11 47.16 1.43 -44.11
N PRO A 12 46.45 2.16 -44.98
CA PRO A 12 46.99 3.38 -45.55
C PRO A 12 46.32 4.67 -45.10
N ARG A 13 47.13 5.70 -45.16
CA ARG A 13 47.02 7.04 -44.63
C ARG A 13 46.18 7.98 -45.53
N ARG A 14 45.76 9.08 -44.88
CA ARG A 14 45.21 10.32 -45.40
C ARG A 14 46.19 11.03 -46.31
N GLU A 15 45.67 11.79 -47.29
CA GLU A 15 46.31 12.94 -47.92
C GLU A 15 45.44 14.20 -47.87
N ASP A 16 46.16 15.35 -47.71
CA ASP A 16 45.69 16.70 -47.36
C ASP A 16 45.54 17.62 -48.59
N ARG A 17 44.57 18.56 -48.54
CA ARG A 17 44.49 19.98 -48.89
C ARG A 17 44.53 20.37 -50.39
N PRO A 18 44.12 21.63 -50.74
CA PRO A 18 44.11 22.90 -50.00
C PRO A 18 42.91 23.85 -50.23
N ARG A 19 42.96 24.97 -49.47
CA ARG A 19 42.10 26.15 -49.41
C ARG A 19 42.42 27.15 -50.55
N ASP A 20 41.39 27.96 -50.93
CA ASP A 20 41.35 29.40 -51.24
C ASP A 20 40.16 29.69 -52.20
N GLY A 21 39.39 30.73 -52.11
CA GLY A 21 39.49 32.11 -51.85
C GLY A 21 38.27 32.87 -52.37
N ARG A 22 37.80 33.84 -51.55
CA ARG A 22 37.14 35.13 -51.94
C ARG A 22 35.94 35.25 -52.87
N ARG A 23 34.96 35.99 -52.31
CA ARG A 23 33.72 36.59 -52.87
C ARG A 23 34.02 37.56 -54.03
N PRO A 24 33.04 37.98 -54.92
CA PRO A 24 32.22 39.13 -54.57
C PRO A 24 30.71 39.07 -54.94
N ALA A 25 30.00 40.14 -54.54
CA ALA A 25 28.61 40.45 -54.61
C ALA A 25 27.99 40.71 -55.99
N GLY A 26 26.71 40.50 -56.19
CA GLY A 26 25.92 40.97 -57.34
C GLY A 26 24.42 40.59 -57.29
N ALA A 27 23.60 41.58 -57.46
CA ALA A 27 22.21 41.90 -57.41
C ALA A 27 21.20 40.97 -58.08
N PHE A 28 19.95 41.11 -57.57
CA PHE A 28 18.63 40.52 -57.84
C PHE A 28 18.16 40.49 -59.34
N PRO A 29 17.16 39.64 -59.72
CA PRO A 29 15.74 40.02 -59.55
C PRO A 29 14.77 38.87 -59.10
N ARG A 30 13.59 39.31 -58.58
CA ARG A 30 12.46 38.55 -58.13
C ARG A 30 11.76 37.79 -59.27
N ALA A 31 11.37 36.52 -59.04
CA ALA A 31 10.26 35.83 -59.68
C ALA A 31 9.67 34.75 -58.79
N GLY A 32 8.41 34.65 -58.70
CA GLY A 32 7.35 33.79 -58.24
C GLY A 32 7.68 32.56 -57.35
N ARG A 33 7.09 32.52 -56.15
CA ARG A 33 7.01 31.34 -55.30
C ARG A 33 5.90 30.40 -55.76
N PRO A 34 6.17 29.07 -55.91
CA PRO A 34 5.16 28.06 -55.76
C PRO A 34 4.99 27.70 -54.26
N ALA A 35 3.80 27.38 -53.85
CA ALA A 35 3.40 27.06 -52.51
C ALA A 35 4.18 25.87 -51.96
N ASP A 36 4.96 26.08 -50.92
CA ASP A 36 5.63 25.06 -50.12
C ASP A 36 4.61 24.18 -49.40
N ARG A 37 4.62 22.91 -49.71
CA ARG A 37 4.06 21.85 -48.88
C ARG A 37 4.96 21.78 -47.63
N ARG A 38 4.47 22.37 -46.54
CA ARG A 38 5.10 22.20 -45.23
C ARG A 38 4.85 20.74 -44.80
N ASP A 39 5.92 19.99 -44.65
CA ASP A 39 5.97 18.72 -43.97
C ASP A 39 5.30 18.87 -42.61
N ALA A 40 4.13 18.26 -42.47
CA ALA A 40 3.43 18.15 -41.22
C ALA A 40 4.29 17.27 -40.27
N ARG A 41 4.92 17.89 -39.29
CA ARG A 41 5.41 17.16 -38.11
C ARG A 41 4.25 16.29 -37.57
N PRO A 42 4.47 15.00 -37.25
CA PRO A 42 3.39 14.18 -36.67
C PRO A 42 2.89 14.87 -35.41
N GLY A 43 1.64 15.35 -35.54
CA GLY A 43 1.03 16.29 -34.63
C GLY A 43 0.96 15.81 -33.22
N SER A 44 1.09 16.72 -32.31
CA SER A 44 0.44 16.65 -31.00
C SER A 44 -1.05 16.36 -31.27
N ARG A 45 -1.50 15.11 -31.03
CA ARG A 45 -2.93 14.81 -31.06
C ARG A 45 -3.59 15.78 -30.08
N SER A 46 -4.53 16.57 -30.58
CA SER A 46 -5.27 17.52 -29.76
C SER A 46 -5.99 16.77 -28.65
N ARG A 47 -6.15 17.38 -27.46
CA ARG A 47 -6.92 16.81 -26.34
C ARG A 47 -8.35 16.38 -26.72
N ASN A 48 -8.91 16.93 -27.82
CA ASN A 48 -10.24 16.58 -28.34
C ASN A 48 -10.26 15.22 -29.06
N GLU A 49 -9.16 14.67 -29.54
CA GLU A 49 -9.13 13.35 -30.18
C GLU A 49 -9.29 12.19 -29.18
N ALA A 50 -9.02 12.43 -27.88
CA ALA A 50 -9.21 11.43 -26.84
C ALA A 50 -10.69 11.06 -26.58
N PHE A 51 -11.64 11.84 -27.10
CA PHE A 51 -13.07 11.62 -26.96
C PHE A 51 -13.76 11.07 -28.22
N GLN A 52 -13.03 10.82 -29.31
CA GLN A 52 -13.64 10.36 -30.57
C GLN A 52 -14.19 8.92 -30.51
N ASP A 53 -13.62 8.06 -29.65
CA ASP A 53 -14.19 6.75 -29.36
C ASP A 53 -14.16 6.48 -27.85
N PRO A 54 -15.30 6.57 -27.16
CA PRO A 54 -15.37 6.29 -25.72
C PRO A 54 -15.21 4.80 -25.40
N TRP A 55 -15.16 3.90 -26.41
CA TRP A 55 -15.05 2.46 -26.23
C TRP A 55 -13.68 1.93 -26.68
N VAL A 56 -13.16 0.93 -25.99
CA VAL A 56 -11.94 0.17 -26.35
C VAL A 56 -12.16 -1.29 -25.96
N ASP A 57 -12.02 -2.20 -26.91
CA ASP A 57 -12.20 -3.64 -26.69
C ASP A 57 -13.51 -3.99 -25.95
N GLY A 58 -14.61 -3.34 -26.32
CA GLY A 58 -15.94 -3.55 -25.73
C GLY A 58 -16.13 -2.97 -24.32
N GLN A 59 -15.17 -2.18 -23.83
CA GLN A 59 -15.27 -1.47 -22.55
C GLN A 59 -15.07 0.04 -22.71
N PRO A 60 -15.56 0.88 -21.76
CA PRO A 60 -15.23 2.30 -21.73
C PRO A 60 -13.71 2.50 -21.73
N ARG A 61 -13.22 3.47 -22.50
CA ARG A 61 -11.79 3.86 -22.46
C ARG A 61 -11.38 4.31 -21.05
N PHE A 62 -12.25 5.02 -20.37
CA PHE A 62 -12.22 5.32 -18.94
C PHE A 62 -13.61 5.09 -18.35
N LEU A 63 -13.68 4.68 -17.08
CA LEU A 63 -14.96 4.68 -16.37
C LEU A 63 -15.47 6.13 -16.27
N PRO A 64 -16.74 6.40 -16.47
CA PRO A 64 -17.28 7.76 -16.46
C PRO A 64 -17.16 8.40 -15.08
N MET A 65 -16.73 9.66 -15.02
CA MET A 65 -16.69 10.55 -13.87
C MET A 65 -17.74 11.67 -13.96
N SER A 66 -18.53 11.72 -15.05
CA SER A 66 -19.51 12.76 -15.29
C SER A 66 -20.71 12.23 -16.08
N ARG A 67 -21.82 12.96 -15.99
CA ARG A 67 -23.03 12.63 -16.78
C ARG A 67 -22.78 12.70 -18.28
N ALA A 68 -21.96 13.63 -18.75
CA ALA A 68 -21.60 13.76 -20.16
C ALA A 68 -20.85 12.51 -20.67
N GLU A 69 -19.91 11.99 -19.88
CA GLU A 69 -19.20 10.76 -20.22
C GLU A 69 -20.11 9.54 -20.22
N MET A 70 -21.06 9.43 -19.27
CA MET A 70 -22.09 8.40 -19.29
C MET A 70 -22.94 8.45 -20.59
N GLN A 71 -23.36 9.66 -20.98
CA GLN A 71 -24.14 9.86 -22.18
C GLN A 71 -23.34 9.48 -23.44
N ALA A 72 -22.07 9.79 -23.50
CA ALA A 72 -21.19 9.37 -24.60
C ALA A 72 -21.08 7.85 -24.73
N LEU A 73 -21.22 7.12 -23.60
CA LEU A 73 -21.28 5.65 -23.56
C LEU A 73 -22.68 5.10 -23.84
N GLY A 74 -23.70 5.96 -24.07
CA GLY A 74 -25.08 5.56 -24.22
C GLY A 74 -25.77 5.12 -22.92
N TRP A 75 -25.16 5.38 -21.75
CA TRP A 75 -25.72 5.00 -20.47
C TRP A 75 -26.65 6.09 -19.91
N LYS A 76 -27.90 5.71 -19.60
CA LYS A 76 -28.89 6.60 -18.99
C LYS A 76 -28.76 6.66 -17.47
N GLU A 77 -28.31 5.58 -16.86
CA GLU A 77 -28.14 5.39 -15.42
C GLU A 77 -26.95 4.47 -15.14
N LEU A 78 -26.44 4.47 -13.93
CA LEU A 78 -25.42 3.54 -13.44
C LEU A 78 -26.06 2.40 -12.65
N ASP A 79 -25.43 1.23 -12.67
CA ASP A 79 -25.74 0.15 -11.75
C ASP A 79 -24.96 0.35 -10.43
N VAL A 80 -23.70 0.74 -10.52
CA VAL A 80 -22.80 0.90 -9.37
C VAL A 80 -22.07 2.24 -9.46
N LEU A 81 -21.96 2.92 -8.32
CA LEU A 81 -21.10 4.09 -8.16
C LEU A 81 -19.94 3.73 -7.22
N LEU A 82 -18.71 3.93 -7.67
CA LEU A 82 -17.50 3.74 -6.84
C LEU A 82 -16.99 5.10 -6.36
N VAL A 83 -16.85 5.26 -5.05
CA VAL A 83 -16.26 6.44 -4.41
C VAL A 83 -14.86 6.11 -3.94
N ASN A 84 -13.87 6.87 -4.39
CA ASN A 84 -12.46 6.60 -4.17
C ASN A 84 -11.73 7.80 -3.56
N GLY A 85 -10.88 7.54 -2.57
CA GLY A 85 -10.01 8.55 -1.94
C GLY A 85 -8.80 8.95 -2.78
N ASP A 86 -8.40 8.16 -3.78
CA ASP A 86 -7.33 8.50 -4.73
C ASP A 86 -7.89 9.22 -5.95
N ALA A 87 -7.07 10.01 -6.62
CA ALA A 87 -7.35 10.46 -7.97
C ALA A 87 -7.47 9.27 -8.94
N TYR A 88 -8.25 9.44 -9.99
CA TYR A 88 -8.49 8.35 -10.94
C TYR A 88 -7.31 8.19 -11.91
N VAL A 89 -6.53 7.16 -11.67
CA VAL A 89 -5.54 6.61 -12.60
C VAL A 89 -6.05 5.25 -13.08
N ASP A 90 -6.25 5.09 -14.37
CA ASP A 90 -6.77 3.86 -14.96
C ASP A 90 -5.66 2.80 -15.09
N HIS A 91 -5.38 2.12 -13.99
CA HIS A 91 -4.28 1.16 -13.88
C HIS A 91 -4.67 0.00 -12.94
N PRO A 92 -4.28 -1.25 -13.22
CA PRO A 92 -4.67 -2.42 -12.42
C PRO A 92 -4.13 -2.43 -10.98
N ALA A 93 -3.20 -1.55 -10.63
CA ALA A 93 -2.74 -1.38 -9.24
C ALA A 93 -3.72 -0.57 -8.36
N PHE A 94 -4.75 0.06 -8.95
CA PHE A 94 -5.76 0.83 -8.21
C PHE A 94 -7.03 0.00 -8.04
N GLY A 95 -7.28 -0.48 -6.82
CA GLY A 95 -8.37 -1.40 -6.50
C GLY A 95 -9.75 -0.96 -7.03
N PRO A 96 -10.25 0.25 -6.73
CA PRO A 96 -11.56 0.69 -7.23
C PRO A 96 -11.67 0.71 -8.75
N VAL A 97 -10.60 1.03 -9.46
CA VAL A 97 -10.55 1.02 -10.92
C VAL A 97 -10.62 -0.41 -11.46
N LEU A 98 -9.82 -1.29 -10.90
CA LEU A 98 -9.80 -2.70 -11.24
C LEU A 98 -11.19 -3.32 -11.03
N LEU A 99 -11.80 -3.09 -9.87
CA LEU A 99 -13.15 -3.59 -9.55
C LEU A 99 -14.21 -3.00 -10.49
N GLY A 100 -14.13 -1.71 -10.80
CA GLY A 100 -15.04 -1.07 -11.74
C GLY A 100 -14.96 -1.68 -13.14
N ARG A 101 -13.76 -1.89 -13.67
CA ARG A 101 -13.56 -2.57 -14.96
C ARG A 101 -13.99 -4.03 -14.93
N TRP A 102 -13.76 -4.73 -13.83
CA TRP A 102 -14.21 -6.10 -13.63
C TRP A 102 -15.74 -6.21 -13.68
N LEU A 103 -16.45 -5.31 -13.01
CA LEU A 103 -17.92 -5.23 -13.06
C LEU A 103 -18.42 -4.89 -14.46
N VAL A 104 -17.76 -3.95 -15.18
CA VAL A 104 -18.13 -3.62 -16.58
C VAL A 104 -17.96 -4.82 -17.50
N ALA A 105 -16.90 -5.61 -17.32
CA ALA A 105 -16.69 -6.86 -18.09
C ALA A 105 -17.81 -7.89 -17.85
N HIS A 106 -18.56 -7.76 -16.74
CA HIS A 106 -19.71 -8.60 -16.42
C HIS A 106 -21.06 -7.92 -16.69
N GLY A 107 -21.07 -6.83 -17.48
CA GLY A 107 -22.29 -6.20 -17.99
C GLY A 107 -22.89 -5.11 -17.10
N PHE A 108 -22.23 -4.73 -16.00
CA PHE A 108 -22.70 -3.65 -15.12
C PHE A 108 -22.21 -2.28 -15.59
N ARG A 109 -23.04 -1.25 -15.47
CA ARG A 109 -22.68 0.14 -15.75
C ARG A 109 -22.11 0.79 -14.51
N VAL A 110 -20.82 1.09 -14.53
CA VAL A 110 -20.08 1.56 -13.36
C VAL A 110 -19.51 2.95 -13.59
N GLY A 111 -19.79 3.87 -12.66
CA GLY A 111 -19.15 5.19 -12.61
C GLY A 111 -18.20 5.28 -11.42
N ILE A 112 -17.24 6.22 -11.50
CA ILE A 112 -16.29 6.49 -10.42
C ILE A 112 -16.31 7.97 -10.04
N VAL A 113 -16.40 8.24 -8.73
CA VAL A 113 -16.21 9.56 -8.14
C VAL A 113 -14.91 9.51 -7.33
N ALA A 114 -13.87 10.15 -7.86
CA ALA A 114 -12.53 10.15 -7.29
C ALA A 114 -12.28 11.47 -6.56
N GLN A 115 -11.87 11.36 -5.30
CA GLN A 115 -11.59 12.50 -4.40
C GLN A 115 -12.74 13.51 -4.34
N PRO A 116 -13.99 13.07 -4.02
CA PRO A 116 -15.10 14.03 -3.86
C PRO A 116 -14.81 15.01 -2.72
N ARG A 117 -15.31 16.21 -2.85
CA ARG A 117 -15.38 17.17 -1.72
C ARG A 117 -16.24 16.54 -0.63
N TRP A 118 -15.77 16.63 0.62
CA TRP A 118 -16.43 15.94 1.73
C TRP A 118 -17.29 16.86 2.62
N GLN A 119 -17.44 18.11 2.22
CA GLN A 119 -18.26 19.10 2.92
C GLN A 119 -19.75 18.96 2.57
N SER A 120 -20.07 18.39 1.41
CA SER A 120 -21.43 18.12 0.95
C SER A 120 -21.48 16.83 0.10
N PRO A 121 -22.69 16.23 -0.09
CA PRO A 121 -22.86 15.07 -0.94
C PRO A 121 -22.90 15.37 -2.44
N ASP A 122 -22.80 16.63 -2.85
CA ASP A 122 -23.11 17.09 -4.23
C ASP A 122 -22.27 16.40 -5.29
N ASP A 123 -20.98 16.16 -5.01
CA ASP A 123 -20.10 15.50 -5.96
C ASP A 123 -20.51 14.03 -6.23
N LEU A 124 -21.21 13.38 -5.29
CA LEU A 124 -21.71 12.02 -5.47
C LEU A 124 -22.95 12.01 -6.38
N LEU A 125 -23.70 13.10 -6.43
CA LEU A 125 -24.95 13.22 -7.20
C LEU A 125 -24.71 13.53 -8.69
N VAL A 126 -23.49 13.86 -9.10
CA VAL A 126 -23.16 14.32 -10.47
C VAL A 126 -23.62 13.35 -11.56
N MET A 127 -23.54 12.05 -11.32
CA MET A 127 -23.96 11.01 -12.28
C MET A 127 -25.35 10.43 -12.02
N GLY A 128 -26.05 10.95 -11.00
CA GLY A 128 -27.35 10.45 -10.57
C GLY A 128 -27.27 9.28 -9.61
N ARG A 129 -28.46 8.80 -9.16
CA ARG A 129 -28.56 7.66 -8.25
C ARG A 129 -28.22 6.35 -8.98
N PRO A 130 -27.26 5.55 -8.50
CA PRO A 130 -27.04 4.22 -9.05
C PRO A 130 -28.18 3.26 -8.67
N ARG A 131 -28.37 2.21 -9.46
CA ARG A 131 -29.48 1.28 -9.29
C ARG A 131 -29.28 0.29 -8.16
N LEU A 132 -28.04 -0.20 -7.97
CA LEU A 132 -27.73 -1.31 -7.06
C LEU A 132 -27.09 -0.87 -5.75
N PHE A 133 -25.92 -0.21 -5.79
CA PHE A 133 -25.20 0.18 -4.57
C PHE A 133 -24.13 1.26 -4.82
N VAL A 134 -23.62 1.81 -3.72
CA VAL A 134 -22.40 2.64 -3.70
C VAL A 134 -21.28 1.85 -3.04
N GLY A 135 -20.17 1.65 -3.75
CA GLY A 135 -18.94 1.10 -3.19
C GLY A 135 -17.99 2.22 -2.74
N VAL A 136 -17.44 2.12 -1.54
CA VAL A 136 -16.61 3.16 -0.91
C VAL A 136 -15.25 2.62 -0.54
N SER A 137 -14.19 3.32 -0.95
CA SER A 137 -12.79 3.02 -0.61
C SER A 137 -12.00 4.29 -0.27
N ALA A 138 -11.05 4.18 0.66
CA ALA A 138 -10.10 5.25 0.95
C ALA A 138 -9.02 5.43 -0.12
N GLY A 139 -8.90 4.48 -1.05
CA GLY A 139 -7.85 4.40 -2.06
C GLY A 139 -6.82 3.30 -1.80
N ALA A 140 -5.64 3.43 -2.39
CA ALA A 140 -4.55 2.46 -2.29
C ALA A 140 -3.91 2.40 -0.89
N LEU A 141 -4.02 3.49 -0.12
CA LEU A 141 -3.51 3.61 1.25
C LEU A 141 -4.63 3.88 2.25
N ASP A 142 -4.37 3.54 3.51
CA ASP A 142 -5.13 4.04 4.64
C ASP A 142 -5.04 5.58 4.69
N SER A 143 -6.17 6.27 4.83
CA SER A 143 -6.22 7.74 4.76
C SER A 143 -5.43 8.41 5.88
N MET A 144 -5.37 7.80 7.07
CA MET A 144 -4.60 8.33 8.19
C MET A 144 -3.10 8.20 7.95
N LEU A 145 -2.64 7.07 7.36
CA LEU A 145 -1.25 6.88 6.96
C LEU A 145 -0.85 7.81 5.80
N ALA A 146 -1.76 8.09 4.89
CA ALA A 146 -1.52 9.06 3.82
C ALA A 146 -1.37 10.49 4.34
N HIS A 147 -2.08 10.85 5.42
CA HIS A 147 -2.12 12.23 5.94
C HIS A 147 -1.06 12.53 7.00
N TYR A 148 -0.63 11.53 7.78
CA TYR A 148 0.20 11.78 8.96
C TYR A 148 1.49 10.94 8.94
N THR A 149 2.53 11.54 9.51
CA THR A 149 3.78 10.83 9.82
C THR A 149 3.62 9.99 11.09
N ALA A 150 4.64 9.17 11.38
CA ALA A 150 4.73 8.43 12.63
C ALA A 150 4.69 9.30 13.91
N PHE A 151 5.02 10.57 13.80
CA PHE A 151 4.99 11.56 14.88
C PHE A 151 3.73 12.42 14.85
N ARG A 152 2.65 11.94 14.26
CA ARG A 152 1.34 12.59 14.15
C ARG A 152 1.35 13.97 13.46
N LYS A 153 2.44 14.33 12.75
CA LYS A 153 2.54 15.54 11.95
C LYS A 153 1.90 15.35 10.58
N LYS A 154 1.15 16.34 10.10
CA LYS A 154 0.57 16.29 8.76
C LYS A 154 1.67 16.22 7.69
N ARG A 155 1.45 15.38 6.67
CA ARG A 155 2.28 15.37 5.47
C ARG A 155 1.91 16.54 4.58
N HIS A 156 2.87 17.01 3.81
CA HIS A 156 2.67 18.10 2.83
C HIS A 156 2.39 17.56 1.43
N ASP A 157 2.69 16.29 1.20
CA ASP A 157 2.58 15.60 -0.09
C ASP A 157 1.68 14.38 0.00
N ASP A 158 1.00 14.08 -1.10
CA ASP A 158 0.22 12.85 -1.32
C ASP A 158 0.40 12.41 -2.78
N ALA A 159 1.12 11.31 -2.98
CA ALA A 159 1.44 10.79 -4.31
C ALA A 159 0.20 10.41 -5.15
N TYR A 160 -0.94 10.19 -4.51
CA TYR A 160 -2.20 9.78 -5.15
C TYR A 160 -3.13 10.97 -5.48
N THR A 161 -2.61 12.19 -5.41
CA THR A 161 -3.37 13.41 -5.65
C THR A 161 -2.74 14.21 -6.80
N PRO A 162 -3.53 14.93 -7.61
CA PRO A 162 -3.01 15.80 -8.65
C PRO A 162 -2.05 16.85 -8.08
N GLY A 163 -0.88 17.00 -8.71
CA GLY A 163 0.19 17.87 -8.23
C GLY A 163 0.89 17.38 -6.95
N GLY A 164 0.59 16.17 -6.47
CA GLY A 164 1.20 15.62 -5.26
C GLY A 164 0.78 16.31 -3.95
N LYS A 165 -0.27 17.13 -3.95
CA LYS A 165 -0.68 17.98 -2.81
C LYS A 165 -1.50 17.18 -1.80
N ALA A 166 -1.10 17.17 -0.52
CA ALA A 166 -1.87 16.56 0.55
C ALA A 166 -3.19 17.31 0.82
N GLY A 167 -4.19 16.60 1.37
CA GLY A 167 -5.45 17.17 1.84
C GLY A 167 -6.62 17.06 0.86
N ALA A 168 -6.50 16.32 -0.24
CA ALA A 168 -7.60 16.09 -1.17
C ALA A 168 -8.59 15.02 -0.70
N ARG A 169 -8.25 14.21 0.29
CA ARG A 169 -9.15 13.24 0.92
C ARG A 169 -9.39 13.60 2.40
N PRO A 170 -10.51 13.18 3.02
CA PRO A 170 -10.74 13.40 4.45
C PRO A 170 -9.96 12.37 5.30
N ASN A 171 -9.77 12.69 6.58
CA ASN A 171 -9.36 11.71 7.58
C ASN A 171 -10.44 10.63 7.70
N ARG A 172 -10.03 9.35 7.81
CA ARG A 172 -10.94 8.20 7.84
C ARG A 172 -11.91 8.22 6.67
N ALA A 173 -11.35 8.26 5.47
CA ALA A 173 -12.09 8.50 4.22
C ALA A 173 -13.26 7.53 4.02
N CYS A 174 -13.11 6.24 4.33
CA CYS A 174 -14.21 5.27 4.23
C CYS A 174 -15.41 5.68 5.07
N LEU A 175 -15.19 6.15 6.31
CA LEU A 175 -16.26 6.59 7.21
C LEU A 175 -16.96 7.85 6.67
N VAL A 176 -16.19 8.85 6.25
CA VAL A 176 -16.74 10.11 5.76
C VAL A 176 -17.52 9.91 4.46
N TYR A 177 -16.94 9.20 3.51
CA TYR A 177 -17.59 8.95 2.22
C TYR A 177 -18.83 8.06 2.34
N ALA A 178 -18.85 7.08 3.25
CA ALA A 178 -20.04 6.28 3.51
C ALA A 178 -21.20 7.14 4.05
N ASN A 179 -20.92 8.04 4.99
CA ASN A 179 -21.93 8.96 5.50
C ASN A 179 -22.46 9.90 4.40
N LEU A 180 -21.60 10.40 3.52
CA LEU A 180 -22.03 11.21 2.35
C LEU A 180 -22.86 10.39 1.36
N ALA A 181 -22.49 9.14 1.11
CA ALA A 181 -23.25 8.24 0.24
C ALA A 181 -24.66 7.99 0.78
N ARG A 182 -24.81 7.81 2.09
CA ARG A 182 -26.13 7.66 2.74
C ARG A 182 -26.98 8.92 2.66
N GLN A 183 -26.35 10.10 2.72
CA GLN A 183 -27.02 11.38 2.54
C GLN A 183 -27.44 11.60 1.10
N ALA A 184 -26.57 11.29 0.14
CA ALA A 184 -26.84 11.43 -1.30
C ALA A 184 -27.94 10.48 -1.77
N PHE A 185 -27.95 9.24 -1.25
CA PHE A 185 -28.79 8.15 -1.76
C PHE A 185 -29.49 7.39 -0.62
N PRO A 186 -30.47 8.00 0.07
CA PRO A 186 -31.21 7.33 1.15
C PRO A 186 -31.77 5.98 0.70
N GLY A 187 -31.58 4.93 1.52
CA GLY A 187 -32.08 3.58 1.27
C GLY A 187 -31.32 2.76 0.21
N LEU A 188 -30.25 3.30 -0.37
CA LEU A 188 -29.38 2.54 -1.25
C LEU A 188 -28.28 1.85 -0.45
N PRO A 189 -27.94 0.57 -0.71
CA PRO A 189 -26.85 -0.12 -0.03
C PRO A 189 -25.51 0.60 -0.19
N VAL A 190 -24.76 0.74 0.93
CA VAL A 190 -23.41 1.27 0.98
C VAL A 190 -22.46 0.15 1.37
N ILE A 191 -21.53 -0.19 0.47
CA ILE A 191 -20.55 -1.27 0.64
C ILE A 191 -19.16 -0.68 0.83
N LEU A 192 -18.52 -0.94 1.98
CA LEU A 192 -17.15 -0.55 2.25
C LEU A 192 -16.16 -1.55 1.66
N GLY A 193 -14.98 -1.07 1.23
CA GLY A 193 -13.91 -1.94 0.75
C GLY A 193 -12.54 -1.29 0.81
N GLY A 194 -11.54 -2.01 0.33
CA GLY A 194 -10.15 -1.59 0.34
C GLY A 194 -9.44 -1.79 1.68
N ILE A 195 -8.17 -1.37 1.75
CA ILE A 195 -7.31 -1.65 2.91
C ILE A 195 -7.80 -0.98 4.19
N GLU A 196 -8.25 0.27 4.15
CA GLU A 196 -8.72 1.00 5.32
C GLU A 196 -9.91 0.30 5.98
N ALA A 197 -10.88 -0.15 5.20
CA ALA A 197 -12.04 -0.89 5.68
C ALA A 197 -11.65 -2.28 6.18
N SER A 198 -10.83 -3.01 5.43
CA SER A 198 -10.38 -4.37 5.80
C SER A 198 -9.68 -4.40 7.16
N LEU A 199 -8.81 -3.44 7.45
CA LEU A 199 -8.05 -3.37 8.69
C LEU A 199 -8.91 -2.93 9.89
N ARG A 200 -10.04 -2.28 9.66
CA ARG A 200 -10.98 -1.79 10.70
C ARG A 200 -12.29 -2.59 10.76
N ARG A 201 -12.29 -3.82 10.22
CA ARG A 201 -13.49 -4.65 10.15
C ARG A 201 -14.00 -5.14 11.51
N THR A 202 -13.12 -5.23 12.52
CA THR A 202 -13.42 -5.61 13.91
C THR A 202 -13.07 -4.48 14.88
N THR A 203 -13.20 -4.71 16.18
CA THR A 203 -12.61 -3.86 17.22
C THR A 203 -11.11 -3.70 16.95
N HIS A 204 -10.62 -2.47 17.01
CA HIS A 204 -9.24 -2.14 16.69
C HIS A 204 -8.73 -0.95 17.50
N TYR A 205 -7.42 -0.87 17.68
CA TYR A 205 -6.75 0.30 18.23
C TYR A 205 -6.53 1.36 17.15
N ASP A 206 -6.99 2.58 17.40
CA ASP A 206 -6.75 3.77 16.57
C ASP A 206 -5.61 4.59 17.17
N PHE A 207 -4.44 4.51 16.57
CA PHE A 207 -3.23 5.20 17.01
C PHE A 207 -3.39 6.73 17.07
N TRP A 208 -4.22 7.32 16.21
CA TRP A 208 -4.35 8.77 16.07
C TRP A 208 -5.19 9.39 17.19
N THR A 209 -6.14 8.62 17.73
CA THR A 209 -6.97 9.02 18.87
C THR A 209 -6.57 8.34 20.17
N ASP A 210 -5.56 7.46 20.14
CA ASP A 210 -5.08 6.65 21.26
C ASP A 210 -6.23 5.94 21.98
N SER A 211 -7.07 5.26 21.21
CA SER A 211 -8.28 4.63 21.75
C SER A 211 -8.70 3.40 20.96
N LEU A 212 -9.41 2.50 21.63
CA LEU A 212 -10.11 1.41 20.98
C LEU A 212 -11.36 1.92 20.26
N ARG A 213 -11.55 1.43 19.04
CA ARG A 213 -12.75 1.70 18.24
C ARG A 213 -13.41 0.38 17.89
N ARG A 214 -14.73 0.40 17.82
CA ARG A 214 -15.52 -0.72 17.29
C ARG A 214 -15.36 -0.82 15.77
N SER A 215 -15.90 -1.87 15.16
CA SER A 215 -15.89 -2.05 13.71
C SER A 215 -16.33 -0.79 12.96
N ILE A 216 -15.64 -0.48 11.86
CA ILE A 216 -16.00 0.63 10.98
C ILE A 216 -17.41 0.50 10.39
N LEU A 217 -17.97 -0.71 10.29
CA LEU A 217 -19.35 -0.94 9.88
C LEU A 217 -20.35 -0.19 10.75
N LEU A 218 -20.15 -0.21 12.08
CA LEU A 218 -21.02 0.49 13.03
C LEU A 218 -20.85 2.02 12.89
N ASP A 219 -19.60 2.49 12.83
CA ASP A 219 -19.31 3.93 12.78
C ASP A 219 -19.77 4.56 11.46
N ALA A 220 -19.58 3.87 10.34
CA ALA A 220 -19.98 4.31 9.01
C ALA A 220 -21.46 4.04 8.70
N LYS A 221 -22.13 3.21 9.53
CA LYS A 221 -23.49 2.73 9.28
C LYS A 221 -23.64 2.11 7.89
N ALA A 222 -22.58 1.41 7.41
CA ALA A 222 -22.61 0.74 6.12
C ALA A 222 -23.34 -0.60 6.21
N ASP A 223 -23.87 -1.05 5.08
CA ASP A 223 -24.69 -2.26 4.99
C ASP A 223 -23.81 -3.52 4.91
N LEU A 224 -22.66 -3.42 4.25
CA LEU A 224 -21.70 -4.51 4.07
C LEU A 224 -20.28 -3.96 4.04
N LEU A 225 -19.32 -4.80 4.43
CA LEU A 225 -17.89 -4.53 4.25
C LEU A 225 -17.27 -5.72 3.52
N ILE A 226 -16.57 -5.45 2.41
CA ILE A 226 -15.75 -6.41 1.70
C ILE A 226 -14.32 -6.28 2.22
N TYR A 227 -13.75 -7.36 2.77
CA TYR A 227 -12.39 -7.40 3.25
C TYR A 227 -11.51 -8.33 2.41
N GLY A 228 -10.21 -8.06 2.40
CA GLY A 228 -9.29 -8.79 1.55
C GLY A 228 -9.38 -8.35 0.08
N MET A 229 -9.11 -9.28 -0.84
CA MET A 229 -9.22 -9.06 -2.28
C MET A 229 -10.68 -9.17 -2.70
N GLY A 230 -11.21 -8.11 -3.28
CA GLY A 230 -12.67 -7.90 -3.41
C GLY A 230 -13.29 -8.35 -4.73
N GLU A 231 -12.58 -8.92 -5.68
CA GLU A 231 -13.06 -9.17 -7.04
C GLU A 231 -14.26 -10.10 -7.09
N LEU A 232 -14.18 -11.23 -6.37
CA LEU A 232 -15.26 -12.22 -6.32
C LEU A 232 -16.44 -11.68 -5.52
N ALA A 233 -16.19 -11.13 -4.33
CA ALA A 233 -17.24 -10.61 -3.46
C ALA A 233 -17.99 -9.43 -4.09
N MET A 234 -17.29 -8.49 -4.73
CA MET A 234 -17.91 -7.32 -5.38
C MET A 234 -18.82 -7.74 -6.53
N LEU A 235 -18.38 -8.70 -7.36
CA LEU A 235 -19.18 -9.23 -8.45
C LEU A 235 -20.42 -9.95 -7.94
N GLU A 236 -20.27 -10.75 -6.88
CA GLU A 236 -21.39 -11.47 -6.26
C GLU A 236 -22.39 -10.49 -5.61
N CYS A 237 -21.93 -9.42 -4.97
CA CYS A 237 -22.79 -8.34 -4.47
C CYS A 237 -23.64 -7.73 -5.60
N ALA A 238 -23.00 -7.41 -6.72
CA ALA A 238 -23.70 -6.83 -7.86
C ALA A 238 -24.76 -7.77 -8.46
N ARG A 239 -24.43 -9.07 -8.59
CA ARG A 239 -25.36 -10.10 -9.07
C ARG A 239 -26.55 -10.29 -8.13
N ARG A 240 -26.30 -10.49 -6.82
CA ARG A 240 -27.35 -10.69 -5.83
C ARG A 240 -28.32 -9.50 -5.77
N LEU A 241 -27.78 -8.28 -5.74
CA LEU A 241 -28.64 -7.08 -5.76
C LEU A 241 -29.42 -6.91 -7.05
N ALA A 242 -28.86 -7.28 -8.20
CA ALA A 242 -29.59 -7.28 -9.47
C ALA A 242 -30.74 -8.28 -9.50
N GLU A 243 -30.59 -9.38 -8.76
CA GLU A 243 -31.60 -10.45 -8.58
C GLU A 243 -32.50 -10.22 -7.37
N GLY A 244 -32.33 -9.14 -6.60
CA GLY A 244 -33.10 -8.87 -5.38
C GLY A 244 -32.78 -9.80 -4.21
N LYS A 245 -31.63 -10.44 -4.22
CA LYS A 245 -31.15 -11.36 -3.18
C LYS A 245 -30.41 -10.64 -2.05
N SER A 246 -30.34 -11.30 -0.88
CA SER A 246 -29.57 -10.84 0.28
C SER A 246 -28.07 -10.78 0.00
N LEU A 247 -27.40 -9.80 0.61
CA LEU A 247 -25.93 -9.68 0.62
C LEU A 247 -25.23 -10.56 1.66
N HIS A 248 -25.99 -11.15 2.60
CA HIS A 248 -25.41 -11.98 3.64
C HIS A 248 -24.95 -13.33 3.09
N GLY A 249 -23.86 -13.87 3.62
CA GLY A 249 -23.33 -15.17 3.18
C GLY A 249 -22.40 -15.10 1.96
N ILE A 250 -21.89 -13.93 1.60
CA ILE A 250 -20.84 -13.79 0.58
C ILE A 250 -19.48 -13.93 1.22
N ASP A 251 -18.62 -14.81 0.73
CA ASP A 251 -17.26 -14.95 1.21
C ASP A 251 -16.45 -13.65 1.09
N GLY A 252 -15.60 -13.38 2.10
CA GLY A 252 -14.81 -12.14 2.13
C GLY A 252 -15.61 -10.90 2.54
N THR A 253 -16.79 -11.08 3.16
CA THR A 253 -17.61 -9.95 3.62
C THR A 253 -17.82 -9.95 5.13
N ALA A 254 -18.27 -8.81 5.65
CA ALA A 254 -18.73 -8.68 7.03
C ALA A 254 -19.98 -7.82 7.08
N TRP A 255 -20.90 -8.16 8.00
CA TRP A 255 -22.15 -7.44 8.25
C TRP A 255 -22.57 -7.47 9.71
N LEU A 256 -23.55 -6.66 10.07
CA LEU A 256 -24.11 -6.60 11.42
C LEU A 256 -25.44 -7.33 11.47
N ALA A 257 -25.52 -8.36 12.30
CA ALA A 257 -26.69 -9.18 12.52
C ALA A 257 -27.33 -8.93 13.88
N LYS A 258 -28.64 -9.15 13.99
CA LYS A 258 -29.30 -9.41 15.24
C LYS A 258 -28.96 -10.82 15.70
N VAL A 259 -29.02 -11.06 16.98
CA VAL A 259 -28.79 -12.40 17.57
C VAL A 259 -30.03 -12.90 18.29
N ASP A 260 -30.12 -14.22 18.38
CA ASP A 260 -31.09 -14.91 19.22
C ASP A 260 -30.67 -14.95 20.71
N GLU A 261 -31.40 -15.64 21.54
CA GLU A 261 -31.11 -15.83 22.96
C GLU A 261 -29.78 -16.54 23.26
N ASN A 262 -29.25 -17.27 22.28
CA ASN A 262 -27.99 -18.01 22.36
C ASN A 262 -26.80 -17.23 21.73
N ASN A 263 -26.98 -15.96 21.42
CA ASN A 263 -26.02 -15.13 20.69
C ASN A 263 -25.65 -15.70 19.32
N VAL A 264 -26.57 -16.37 18.62
CA VAL A 264 -26.39 -16.82 17.24
C VAL A 264 -27.04 -15.81 16.29
N PRO A 265 -26.37 -15.38 15.23
CA PRO A 265 -26.94 -14.48 14.23
C PRO A 265 -28.17 -15.12 13.56
N VAL A 266 -29.29 -14.38 13.52
CA VAL A 266 -30.58 -14.90 13.01
C VAL A 266 -30.65 -14.96 11.48
N ASP A 267 -29.68 -14.36 10.77
CA ASP A 267 -29.61 -14.25 9.33
C ASP A 267 -28.40 -14.97 8.72
N LEU A 268 -27.90 -16.01 9.41
CA LEU A 268 -26.84 -16.87 8.90
C LEU A 268 -27.36 -17.72 7.73
N PRO A 269 -26.57 -17.87 6.66
CA PRO A 269 -26.85 -18.84 5.62
C PRO A 269 -26.90 -20.28 6.15
N GLU A 270 -27.85 -21.09 5.68
CA GLU A 270 -27.98 -22.50 6.11
C GLU A 270 -26.68 -23.28 5.86
N GLU A 271 -26.02 -23.06 4.74
CA GLU A 271 -24.76 -23.70 4.39
C GLU A 271 -23.59 -23.35 5.32
N TRP A 272 -23.75 -22.38 6.22
CA TRP A 272 -22.70 -22.03 7.19
C TRP A 272 -22.91 -22.66 8.56
N LEU A 273 -24.05 -23.29 8.82
CA LEU A 273 -24.32 -23.94 10.08
C LEU A 273 -23.34 -25.09 10.36
N ASP A 274 -22.86 -25.76 9.28
CA ASP A 274 -21.88 -26.84 9.37
C ASP A 274 -20.42 -26.35 9.32
N LEU A 275 -20.19 -25.05 9.10
CA LEU A 275 -18.84 -24.50 9.09
C LEU A 275 -18.33 -24.20 10.50
N PRO A 276 -17.03 -24.36 10.79
CA PRO A 276 -16.46 -23.97 12.06
C PRO A 276 -16.75 -22.50 12.38
N ARG A 277 -17.31 -22.24 13.56
CA ARG A 277 -17.52 -20.91 14.13
C ARG A 277 -16.32 -20.50 14.96
N MET A 278 -15.78 -19.31 14.69
CA MET A 278 -14.76 -18.68 15.52
C MET A 278 -15.37 -17.56 16.36
N GLN A 279 -15.52 -17.81 17.68
CA GLN A 279 -16.00 -16.78 18.60
C GLN A 279 -14.86 -15.86 18.98
N LEU A 280 -14.89 -14.64 18.48
CA LEU A 280 -13.92 -13.58 18.80
C LEU A 280 -14.25 -12.94 20.15
N PRO A 281 -13.25 -12.39 20.87
CA PRO A 281 -13.48 -11.53 22.04
C PRO A 281 -14.44 -10.39 21.68
N SER A 282 -15.44 -10.14 22.55
CA SER A 282 -16.39 -9.05 22.33
C SER A 282 -15.71 -7.68 22.38
N HIS A 283 -16.36 -6.66 21.88
CA HIS A 283 -15.83 -5.29 21.96
C HIS A 283 -15.61 -4.88 23.43
N GLU A 284 -16.52 -5.22 24.29
CA GLU A 284 -16.51 -4.91 25.72
C GLU A 284 -15.39 -5.69 26.44
N ALA A 285 -15.14 -6.95 26.05
CA ALA A 285 -14.02 -7.74 26.58
C ALA A 285 -12.67 -7.11 26.21
N VAL A 286 -12.52 -6.66 24.96
CA VAL A 286 -11.30 -5.95 24.50
C VAL A 286 -11.12 -4.61 25.20
N GLN A 287 -12.22 -3.93 25.58
CA GLN A 287 -12.16 -2.70 26.37
C GLN A 287 -11.78 -2.94 27.83
N ALA A 288 -12.23 -4.06 28.39
CA ALA A 288 -11.96 -4.42 29.78
C ALA A 288 -10.54 -4.94 30.00
N GLU A 289 -9.99 -5.68 29.03
CA GLU A 289 -8.68 -6.33 29.11
C GLU A 289 -7.89 -6.15 27.81
N ALA A 290 -6.75 -5.43 27.92
CA ALA A 290 -5.94 -5.06 26.74
C ALA A 290 -5.36 -6.26 26.00
N THR A 291 -5.11 -7.37 26.67
CA THR A 291 -4.58 -8.62 26.06
C THR A 291 -5.61 -9.29 25.13
N GLU A 292 -6.91 -9.03 25.34
CA GLU A 292 -7.95 -9.53 24.43
C GLU A 292 -7.84 -8.93 23.01
N LEU A 293 -7.22 -7.76 22.84
CA LEU A 293 -6.92 -7.26 21.51
C LEU A 293 -5.85 -8.12 20.80
N LEU A 294 -4.85 -8.59 21.50
CA LEU A 294 -3.84 -9.50 20.96
C LEU A 294 -4.47 -10.83 20.56
N ARG A 295 -5.28 -11.42 21.44
CA ARG A 295 -6.03 -12.64 21.17
C ARG A 295 -6.97 -12.49 19.97
N LEU A 296 -7.73 -11.40 19.89
CA LEU A 296 -8.59 -11.07 18.74
C LEU A 296 -7.77 -11.05 17.43
N THR A 297 -6.61 -10.38 17.46
CA THR A 297 -5.76 -10.22 16.27
C THR A 297 -5.16 -11.55 15.82
N GLN A 298 -4.70 -12.40 16.76
CA GLN A 298 -4.21 -13.74 16.46
C GLN A 298 -5.31 -14.63 15.86
N MET A 299 -6.53 -14.56 16.36
CA MET A 299 -7.67 -15.31 15.82
C MET A 299 -8.02 -14.85 14.41
N LEU A 300 -8.00 -13.54 14.12
CA LEU A 300 -8.23 -13.00 12.78
C LEU A 300 -7.13 -13.42 11.80
N GLU A 301 -5.88 -13.43 12.22
CA GLU A 301 -4.77 -13.92 11.39
C GLU A 301 -4.97 -15.41 11.05
N GLN A 302 -5.41 -16.23 12.02
CA GLN A 302 -5.74 -17.65 11.78
C GLN A 302 -6.91 -17.79 10.80
N GLN A 303 -7.98 -17.00 10.93
CA GLN A 303 -9.12 -17.02 10.02
C GLN A 303 -8.69 -16.75 8.59
N VAL A 304 -7.91 -15.68 8.37
CA VAL A 304 -7.39 -15.30 7.04
C VAL A 304 -6.52 -16.41 6.45
N HIS A 305 -5.75 -17.10 7.27
CA HIS A 305 -4.86 -18.15 6.80
C HIS A 305 -5.58 -19.46 6.50
N ARG A 306 -6.50 -19.90 7.37
CA ARG A 306 -7.20 -21.20 7.23
C ARG A 306 -8.34 -21.17 6.21
N GLN A 307 -9.03 -20.03 6.08
CA GLN A 307 -10.10 -19.77 5.11
C GLN A 307 -11.33 -20.69 5.19
N ASN A 308 -11.50 -21.43 6.28
CA ASN A 308 -12.54 -22.44 6.42
C ASN A 308 -13.56 -22.15 7.54
N ALA A 309 -13.46 -21.00 8.19
CA ALA A 309 -14.32 -20.64 9.31
C ALA A 309 -14.92 -19.26 9.12
N TRP A 310 -16.19 -19.09 9.53
CA TRP A 310 -16.75 -17.79 9.77
C TRP A 310 -16.44 -17.35 11.22
N ALA A 311 -16.45 -16.04 11.45
CA ALA A 311 -16.16 -15.50 12.77
C ALA A 311 -17.25 -14.55 13.24
N GLN A 312 -17.38 -14.40 14.55
CA GLN A 312 -18.35 -13.52 15.18
C GLN A 312 -17.70 -12.73 16.31
N GLN A 313 -17.95 -11.42 16.33
CA GLN A 313 -17.63 -10.53 17.44
C GLN A 313 -18.89 -9.87 17.97
N MET A 314 -19.17 -10.01 19.25
CA MET A 314 -20.27 -9.27 19.88
C MET A 314 -19.90 -7.82 20.11
N VAL A 315 -20.84 -6.90 19.84
CA VAL A 315 -20.75 -5.47 20.11
C VAL A 315 -22.11 -5.01 20.63
N GLY A 316 -22.24 -4.89 21.94
CA GLY A 316 -23.53 -4.70 22.60
C GLY A 316 -24.48 -5.88 22.32
N ASP A 317 -25.68 -5.56 21.84
CA ASP A 317 -26.76 -6.50 21.51
C ASP A 317 -26.69 -7.05 20.06
N ARG A 318 -25.61 -6.77 19.32
CA ARG A 318 -25.47 -7.16 17.91
C ARG A 318 -24.22 -8.00 17.69
N ALA A 319 -24.30 -8.90 16.73
CA ALA A 319 -23.16 -9.64 16.22
C ALA A 319 -22.59 -8.96 14.96
N LEU A 320 -21.31 -8.69 14.99
CA LEU A 320 -20.52 -8.48 13.78
C LEU A 320 -20.15 -9.86 13.24
N VAL A 321 -20.71 -10.24 12.11
CA VAL A 321 -20.44 -11.51 11.43
C VAL A 321 -19.38 -11.28 10.37
N LEU A 322 -18.32 -12.09 10.39
CA LEU A 322 -17.29 -12.12 9.34
C LEU A 322 -17.42 -13.43 8.58
N ALA A 323 -17.73 -13.35 7.31
CA ALA A 323 -17.71 -14.50 6.41
C ALA A 323 -16.35 -15.22 6.43
N PRO A 324 -16.24 -16.47 5.98
CA PRO A 324 -14.94 -16.99 5.59
C PRO A 324 -14.27 -16.05 4.58
N PRO A 325 -12.93 -15.90 4.62
CA PRO A 325 -12.22 -15.12 3.60
C PRO A 325 -12.53 -15.62 2.19
N ALA A 326 -12.64 -14.70 1.24
CA ALA A 326 -12.74 -15.08 -0.16
C ALA A 326 -11.54 -15.94 -0.57
N ARG A 327 -11.77 -16.97 -1.37
CA ARG A 327 -10.68 -17.80 -1.89
C ARG A 327 -9.70 -16.97 -2.73
N PRO A 328 -8.42 -17.33 -2.78
CA PRO A 328 -7.50 -16.75 -3.75
C PRO A 328 -8.01 -16.93 -5.19
N LEU A 329 -7.75 -15.94 -6.03
CA LEU A 329 -8.03 -16.04 -7.47
C LEU A 329 -7.15 -17.12 -8.09
N THR A 330 -7.70 -17.87 -9.04
CA THR A 330 -6.92 -18.77 -9.87
C THR A 330 -6.05 -18.00 -10.86
N THR A 331 -5.09 -18.65 -11.50
CA THR A 331 -4.25 -18.05 -12.54
C THR A 331 -5.10 -17.51 -13.69
N GLU A 332 -6.10 -18.28 -14.12
CA GLU A 332 -7.01 -17.89 -15.22
C GLU A 332 -7.88 -16.66 -14.85
N GLU A 333 -8.33 -16.57 -13.59
CA GLU A 333 -9.06 -15.41 -13.11
C GLU A 333 -8.16 -14.17 -13.02
N MET A 334 -6.94 -14.34 -12.50
CA MET A 334 -5.94 -13.29 -12.50
C MET A 334 -5.67 -12.79 -13.92
N ASP A 335 -5.42 -13.69 -14.86
CA ASP A 335 -5.13 -13.36 -16.24
C ASP A 335 -6.28 -12.59 -16.90
N LYS A 336 -7.53 -13.01 -16.69
CA LYS A 336 -8.73 -12.29 -17.19
C LYS A 336 -8.80 -10.87 -16.65
N ILE A 337 -8.53 -10.66 -15.36
CA ILE A 337 -8.57 -9.34 -14.73
C ILE A 337 -7.46 -8.42 -15.29
N TYR A 338 -6.24 -8.94 -15.44
CA TYR A 338 -5.12 -8.15 -15.95
C TYR A 338 -5.13 -7.97 -17.49
N ALA A 339 -5.92 -8.77 -18.21
CA ALA A 339 -6.15 -8.60 -19.64
C ALA A 339 -7.11 -7.44 -19.98
N LEU A 340 -7.89 -6.94 -19.01
CA LEU A 340 -8.83 -5.83 -19.22
C LEU A 340 -8.13 -4.60 -19.83
N PRO A 341 -8.85 -3.78 -20.61
CA PRO A 341 -8.23 -2.72 -21.42
C PRO A 341 -7.91 -1.47 -20.57
N TYR A 342 -6.98 -1.58 -19.64
CA TYR A 342 -6.50 -0.44 -18.86
C TYR A 342 -5.77 0.58 -19.74
N ALA A 343 -6.14 1.87 -19.60
CA ALA A 343 -5.49 2.96 -20.31
C ALA A 343 -4.06 3.25 -19.78
N ARG A 344 -3.72 2.80 -18.57
CA ARG A 344 -2.46 3.05 -17.85
C ARG A 344 -2.07 4.53 -17.84
N ALA A 345 -3.04 5.35 -17.51
CA ALA A 345 -2.92 6.80 -17.49
C ALA A 345 -3.92 7.40 -16.52
N ALA A 346 -3.58 8.58 -16.02
CA ALA A 346 -4.52 9.42 -15.30
C ALA A 346 -5.69 9.84 -16.23
N HIS A 347 -6.90 9.95 -15.66
CA HIS A 347 -8.07 10.40 -16.39
C HIS A 347 -7.85 11.79 -17.01
N PRO A 348 -8.26 12.06 -18.27
CA PRO A 348 -7.98 13.31 -18.98
C PRO A 348 -8.50 14.60 -18.31
N ARG A 349 -9.39 14.47 -17.33
CA ARG A 349 -9.91 15.57 -16.51
C ARG A 349 -8.80 16.29 -15.72
N TYR A 350 -7.75 15.55 -15.30
CA TYR A 350 -6.67 16.13 -14.51
C TYR A 350 -5.70 16.93 -15.38
N ARG A 351 -5.36 18.14 -14.92
CA ARG A 351 -4.39 19.02 -15.57
C ARG A 351 -2.99 18.87 -14.97
N GLU A 352 -2.92 18.63 -13.67
CA GLU A 352 -1.68 18.40 -12.92
C GLU A 352 -1.30 16.92 -12.95
N PRO A 353 0.00 16.58 -13.02
CA PRO A 353 0.44 15.18 -12.98
C PRO A 353 0.11 14.55 -11.63
N ILE A 354 -0.13 13.25 -11.62
CA ILE A 354 -0.32 12.44 -10.41
C ILE A 354 0.96 11.63 -10.23
N PRO A 355 1.73 11.82 -9.14
CA PRO A 355 3.02 11.13 -8.96
C PRO A 355 2.89 9.60 -9.00
N ALA A 356 1.81 9.04 -8.46
CA ALA A 356 1.56 7.60 -8.50
C ALA A 356 1.38 7.06 -9.93
N ASP A 357 0.80 7.82 -10.86
CA ASP A 357 0.72 7.44 -12.28
C ASP A 357 2.12 7.28 -12.89
N GLU A 358 3.02 8.22 -12.65
CA GLU A 358 4.38 8.17 -13.17
C GLU A 358 5.16 6.98 -12.59
N MET A 359 5.00 6.69 -11.30
CA MET A 359 5.68 5.58 -10.60
C MET A 359 5.23 4.21 -11.10
N LEU A 360 3.93 4.04 -11.37
CA LEU A 360 3.30 2.74 -11.62
C LEU A 360 3.07 2.43 -13.10
N ARG A 361 3.13 3.43 -13.98
CA ARG A 361 2.73 3.32 -15.39
C ARG A 361 3.35 2.13 -16.13
N THR A 362 4.60 1.81 -15.86
CA THR A 362 5.35 0.72 -16.49
C THR A 362 5.64 -0.46 -15.55
N SER A 363 4.97 -0.53 -14.39
CA SER A 363 5.07 -1.67 -13.50
C SER A 363 4.08 -2.77 -13.93
N ILE A 364 4.47 -4.02 -13.74
CA ILE A 364 3.66 -5.23 -14.01
C ILE A 364 3.51 -6.00 -12.71
N THR A 365 2.28 -6.21 -12.27
CA THR A 365 2.00 -7.10 -11.15
C THR A 365 2.05 -8.55 -11.63
N SER A 366 2.96 -9.34 -11.09
CA SER A 366 3.10 -10.76 -11.43
C SER A 366 2.26 -11.66 -10.53
N HIS A 367 2.07 -11.27 -9.27
CA HIS A 367 1.34 -12.05 -8.26
C HIS A 367 0.81 -11.16 -7.14
N ARG A 368 -0.06 -11.72 -6.31
CA ARG A 368 -0.60 -11.14 -5.08
C ARG A 368 -0.45 -12.13 -3.92
N GLY A 369 -0.51 -11.63 -2.70
CA GLY A 369 -0.26 -12.42 -1.49
C GLY A 369 1.21 -12.39 -1.07
N CYS A 370 1.48 -12.72 0.21
CA CYS A 370 2.84 -12.76 0.75
C CYS A 370 2.97 -13.79 1.88
N GLY A 371 3.82 -14.80 1.70
CA GLY A 371 4.11 -15.82 2.70
C GLY A 371 4.94 -15.32 3.90
N GLY A 372 5.42 -14.06 3.89
CA GLY A 372 6.33 -13.51 4.88
C GLY A 372 5.79 -13.49 6.31
N GLY A 373 4.52 -13.12 6.50
CA GLY A 373 3.85 -13.13 7.82
C GLY A 373 4.48 -12.22 8.87
N CYS A 374 5.20 -11.16 8.47
CA CYS A 374 5.79 -10.19 9.41
C CYS A 374 4.70 -9.58 10.28
N SER A 375 4.95 -9.47 11.61
CA SER A 375 3.94 -9.10 12.62
C SER A 375 3.37 -7.68 12.45
N PHE A 376 4.11 -6.78 11.79
CA PHE A 376 3.71 -5.39 11.53
C PHE A 376 3.04 -5.15 10.17
N CYS A 377 3.09 -6.15 9.26
CA CYS A 377 2.73 -5.91 7.86
C CYS A 377 1.24 -6.21 7.60
N SER A 378 0.52 -5.22 7.12
CA SER A 378 -0.89 -5.37 6.75
C SER A 378 -1.13 -6.08 5.41
N LEU A 379 -0.09 -6.29 4.58
CA LEU A 379 -0.24 -6.91 3.27
C LEU A 379 -0.78 -8.34 3.37
N ALA A 380 -0.21 -9.18 4.25
CA ALA A 380 -0.69 -10.54 4.45
C ALA A 380 -2.12 -10.60 5.03
N LEU A 381 -2.52 -9.60 5.83
CA LEU A 381 -3.88 -9.49 6.37
C LEU A 381 -4.90 -9.07 5.31
N HIS A 382 -4.46 -8.29 4.31
CA HIS A 382 -5.33 -7.78 3.24
C HIS A 382 -5.31 -8.68 2.00
N GLN A 383 -4.12 -9.06 1.50
CA GLN A 383 -3.99 -9.90 0.30
C GLN A 383 -3.99 -11.41 0.58
N GLY A 384 -3.83 -11.80 1.85
CA GLY A 384 -3.65 -13.19 2.24
C GLY A 384 -2.19 -13.67 2.19
N ARG A 385 -1.95 -14.85 2.76
CA ARG A 385 -0.63 -15.51 2.76
C ARG A 385 -0.44 -16.47 1.60
N ARG A 386 -1.52 -16.89 0.94
CA ARG A 386 -1.49 -17.68 -0.29
C ARG A 386 -1.15 -16.78 -1.47
N ILE A 387 -0.31 -17.29 -2.36
CA ILE A 387 0.12 -16.55 -3.54
C ILE A 387 -0.80 -16.89 -4.70
N SER A 388 -1.41 -15.85 -5.29
CA SER A 388 -2.13 -15.94 -6.57
C SER A 388 -1.25 -15.35 -7.65
N SER A 389 -0.79 -16.19 -8.59
CA SER A 389 0.12 -15.80 -9.65
C SER A 389 -0.57 -15.72 -10.99
N ARG A 390 -0.13 -14.79 -11.83
CA ARG A 390 -0.48 -14.72 -13.25
C ARG A 390 0.34 -15.72 -14.03
N SER A 391 -0.18 -16.14 -15.19
CA SER A 391 0.60 -16.89 -16.16
C SER A 391 1.72 -16.04 -16.77
N GLN A 392 2.73 -16.70 -17.28
CA GLN A 392 3.82 -16.09 -18.03
C GLN A 392 3.28 -15.37 -19.28
N GLU A 393 2.37 -16.02 -20.01
CA GLU A 393 1.73 -15.50 -21.23
C GLU A 393 1.00 -14.18 -20.97
N SER A 394 0.28 -14.09 -19.86
CA SER A 394 -0.44 -12.88 -19.44
C SER A 394 0.53 -11.72 -19.17
N ILE A 395 1.65 -11.98 -18.50
CA ILE A 395 2.68 -10.97 -18.20
C ILE A 395 3.39 -10.50 -19.47
N LEU A 396 3.74 -11.43 -20.37
CA LEU A 396 4.34 -11.11 -21.67
C LEU A 396 3.39 -10.32 -22.57
N ALA A 397 2.09 -10.67 -22.57
CA ALA A 397 1.08 -9.92 -23.33
C ALA A 397 0.96 -8.48 -22.82
N GLU A 398 1.00 -8.27 -21.49
CA GLU A 398 0.97 -6.93 -20.90
C GLU A 398 2.25 -6.14 -21.24
N ALA A 399 3.42 -6.76 -21.19
CA ALA A 399 4.68 -6.11 -21.59
C ALA A 399 4.65 -5.67 -23.06
N ARG A 400 4.10 -6.49 -23.97
CA ARG A 400 3.90 -6.11 -25.39
C ARG A 400 2.94 -4.92 -25.54
N LYS A 401 1.85 -4.88 -24.75
CA LYS A 401 0.91 -3.74 -24.71
C LYS A 401 1.63 -2.46 -24.26
N LEU A 402 2.51 -2.53 -23.25
CA LEU A 402 3.30 -1.38 -22.79
C LEU A 402 4.24 -0.84 -23.88
N VAL A 403 4.90 -1.72 -24.64
CA VAL A 403 5.71 -1.32 -25.79
C VAL A 403 4.86 -0.63 -26.86
N ALA A 404 3.70 -1.21 -27.20
CA ALA A 404 2.79 -0.66 -28.21
C ALA A 404 2.21 0.72 -27.82
N GLN A 405 1.97 0.95 -26.53
CA GLN A 405 1.50 2.23 -26.00
C GLN A 405 2.59 3.28 -25.89
N SER A 406 3.86 2.88 -25.96
CA SER A 406 4.98 3.81 -25.88
C SER A 406 5.12 4.66 -27.16
N ARG A 407 5.19 5.98 -27.01
CA ARG A 407 5.37 6.92 -28.15
C ARG A 407 6.63 6.66 -28.98
N ARG A 408 7.64 6.01 -28.40
CA ARG A 408 8.93 5.71 -29.04
C ARG A 408 9.06 4.25 -29.46
N GLY A 409 8.03 3.42 -29.26
CA GLY A 409 8.11 1.98 -29.44
C GLY A 409 9.13 1.30 -28.51
N GLN A 410 9.55 1.97 -27.44
CA GLN A 410 10.49 1.46 -26.46
C GLN A 410 10.01 1.78 -25.04
N VAL A 411 10.21 0.84 -24.13
CA VAL A 411 9.82 0.97 -22.71
C VAL A 411 10.88 0.39 -21.78
N ALA A 412 11.10 1.04 -20.65
CA ALA A 412 11.77 0.45 -19.50
C ALA A 412 10.67 0.00 -18.53
N ILE A 413 10.61 -1.30 -18.25
CA ILE A 413 9.69 -1.88 -17.26
C ILE A 413 10.30 -1.65 -15.89
N SER A 414 9.60 -0.86 -15.08
CA SER A 414 10.10 -0.40 -13.78
C SER A 414 10.09 -1.50 -12.72
N ASP A 415 9.18 -2.46 -12.84
CA ASP A 415 9.04 -3.60 -11.93
C ASP A 415 8.23 -4.73 -12.59
N VAL A 416 8.62 -5.97 -12.33
CA VAL A 416 7.79 -7.17 -12.51
C VAL A 416 7.77 -7.91 -11.19
N GLY A 417 6.69 -7.76 -10.41
CA GLY A 417 6.68 -8.26 -9.04
C GLY A 417 5.33 -8.21 -8.36
N GLY A 418 5.35 -8.23 -7.04
CA GLY A 418 4.21 -8.21 -6.15
C GLY A 418 4.58 -7.63 -4.78
N PRO A 419 4.03 -8.12 -3.65
CA PRO A 419 4.45 -7.66 -2.33
C PRO A 419 5.94 -7.87 -2.03
N THR A 420 6.55 -8.88 -2.65
CA THR A 420 8.00 -9.09 -2.81
C THR A 420 8.23 -9.87 -4.12
N ALA A 421 9.24 -9.50 -4.89
CA ALA A 421 9.38 -10.00 -6.26
C ALA A 421 9.57 -11.52 -6.36
N ASN A 422 10.35 -12.10 -5.46
CA ASN A 422 10.76 -13.50 -5.51
C ASN A 422 9.74 -14.49 -4.89
N MET A 423 8.43 -14.20 -5.07
CA MET A 423 7.33 -15.11 -4.69
C MET A 423 6.37 -15.43 -5.87
N TRP A 424 6.72 -15.06 -7.10
CA TRP A 424 5.92 -15.49 -8.24
C TRP A 424 5.92 -17.01 -8.37
N GLN A 425 4.73 -17.60 -8.58
CA GLN A 425 4.50 -19.07 -8.60
C GLN A 425 4.80 -19.78 -7.25
N ALA A 426 5.03 -19.02 -6.16
CA ALA A 426 5.21 -19.65 -4.86
C ALA A 426 3.90 -20.27 -4.37
N HIS A 427 3.99 -21.46 -3.77
CA HIS A 427 2.83 -22.22 -3.28
C HIS A 427 3.19 -23.09 -2.08
N CYS A 428 2.18 -23.64 -1.43
CA CYS A 428 2.36 -24.56 -0.32
C CYS A 428 2.05 -26.00 -0.75
N ALA A 429 3.03 -26.89 -0.76
CA ALA A 429 2.84 -28.27 -1.13
C ALA A 429 1.78 -29.02 -0.29
N LEU A 430 1.51 -28.57 0.95
CA LEU A 430 0.44 -29.13 1.79
C LEU A 430 -0.95 -28.71 1.29
N ASP A 431 -1.07 -27.49 0.77
CA ASP A 431 -2.32 -27.00 0.20
C ASP A 431 -2.62 -27.68 -1.13
N ASP A 432 -1.59 -27.93 -1.96
CA ASP A 432 -1.73 -28.67 -3.22
C ASP A 432 -2.23 -30.09 -3.00
N ALA A 433 -1.63 -30.79 -2.03
CA ALA A 433 -2.04 -32.15 -1.67
C ALA A 433 -3.46 -32.20 -1.09
N THR A 434 -3.91 -31.11 -0.41
CA THR A 434 -5.26 -31.01 0.12
C THR A 434 -6.26 -30.69 -0.99
N SER A 435 -5.90 -29.78 -1.91
CA SER A 435 -6.72 -29.39 -3.06
C SER A 435 -6.94 -30.52 -4.05
N ALA A 436 -5.91 -31.34 -4.29
CA ALA A 436 -6.02 -32.53 -5.15
C ALA A 436 -6.99 -33.61 -4.64
N LYS A 437 -7.32 -33.60 -3.32
CA LYS A 437 -8.26 -34.52 -2.68
C LYS A 437 -9.62 -33.90 -2.38
N ALA A 438 -9.77 -32.59 -2.67
CA ALA A 438 -10.99 -31.88 -2.36
C ALA A 438 -12.06 -32.11 -3.44
N GLU A 439 -13.31 -32.21 -3.04
CA GLU A 439 -14.46 -32.20 -3.94
C GLU A 439 -14.48 -30.90 -4.76
N PRO A 440 -14.94 -30.94 -6.02
CA PRO A 440 -15.13 -29.75 -6.83
C PRO A 440 -16.02 -28.72 -6.11
N GLY A 441 -15.51 -27.52 -5.88
CA GLY A 441 -16.23 -26.46 -5.16
C GLY A 441 -16.00 -26.42 -3.65
N ALA A 442 -15.24 -27.37 -3.09
CA ALA A 442 -14.88 -27.34 -1.68
C ALA A 442 -14.04 -26.10 -1.32
N ARG A 443 -14.31 -25.55 -0.14
CA ARG A 443 -13.53 -24.39 0.36
C ARG A 443 -12.07 -24.79 0.59
N PRO A 444 -11.10 -23.97 0.16
CA PRO A 444 -9.72 -24.19 0.50
C PRO A 444 -9.56 -24.22 2.03
N SER A 445 -8.93 -25.24 2.54
CA SER A 445 -8.66 -25.38 3.97
C SER A 445 -7.17 -25.62 4.19
N SER A 446 -6.52 -24.75 4.92
CA SER A 446 -5.13 -24.96 5.32
C SER A 446 -5.06 -25.64 6.68
N ARG A 447 -4.34 -26.78 6.74
CA ARG A 447 -4.00 -27.45 8.01
C ARG A 447 -2.77 -26.83 8.69
N CYS A 448 -2.10 -25.89 8.03
CA CYS A 448 -0.91 -25.24 8.54
C CYS A 448 -1.25 -24.38 9.78
N ARG A 449 -0.42 -24.50 10.82
CA ARG A 449 -0.52 -23.69 12.05
C ARG A 449 0.54 -22.59 12.15
N ARG A 450 1.48 -22.50 11.18
CA ARG A 450 2.54 -21.48 11.20
C ARG A 450 1.95 -20.09 10.98
N SER A 451 2.46 -19.12 11.70
CA SER A 451 2.15 -17.69 11.52
C SER A 451 2.87 -17.11 10.28
N SER A 452 3.96 -17.75 9.82
CA SER A 452 4.76 -17.32 8.67
C SER A 452 5.27 -18.51 7.87
N CYS A 453 5.39 -18.39 6.54
CA CYS A 453 6.08 -19.35 5.68
C CYS A 453 7.61 -19.16 5.67
N CYS A 454 8.07 -17.99 6.17
CA CYS A 454 9.48 -17.59 6.12
C CYS A 454 10.13 -17.42 7.50
N TYR A 455 9.37 -17.58 8.60
CA TYR A 455 9.87 -17.39 9.96
C TYR A 455 9.48 -18.58 10.86
N PRO A 456 10.35 -19.00 11.82
CA PRO A 456 11.75 -18.56 12.05
C PRO A 456 12.70 -18.94 10.93
N THR A 457 12.39 -19.97 10.19
CA THR A 457 13.09 -20.42 8.98
C THR A 457 12.10 -20.64 7.86
N VAL A 458 12.55 -20.58 6.61
CA VAL A 458 11.72 -20.88 5.44
C VAL A 458 11.14 -22.29 5.57
N CYS A 459 9.80 -22.38 5.47
CA CYS A 459 9.07 -23.63 5.59
C CYS A 459 9.42 -24.58 4.45
N LYS A 460 9.75 -25.84 4.76
CA LYS A 460 10.08 -26.86 3.74
C LYS A 460 8.95 -27.14 2.75
N SER A 461 7.69 -26.89 3.15
CA SER A 461 6.52 -27.03 2.29
C SER A 461 6.22 -25.78 1.45
N PHE A 462 6.93 -24.67 1.67
CA PHE A 462 6.76 -23.43 0.91
C PHE A 462 7.73 -23.47 -0.29
N ILE A 463 7.21 -23.82 -1.44
CA ILE A 463 7.97 -23.93 -2.68
C ILE A 463 8.03 -22.56 -3.35
N THR A 464 9.24 -22.12 -3.69
CA THR A 464 9.50 -20.81 -4.33
C THR A 464 10.37 -21.02 -5.56
N PRO A 465 9.81 -21.20 -6.76
CA PRO A 465 10.57 -21.51 -7.98
C PRO A 465 11.24 -20.26 -8.55
N GLN A 466 12.29 -19.75 -7.92
CA GLN A 466 12.89 -18.45 -8.25
C GLN A 466 13.51 -18.42 -9.65
N MET A 467 14.11 -19.53 -10.12
CA MET A 467 14.63 -19.60 -11.49
C MET A 467 13.54 -19.53 -12.56
N GLN A 468 12.30 -19.94 -12.27
CA GLN A 468 11.18 -19.69 -13.19
C GLN A 468 10.87 -18.19 -13.28
N HIS A 469 10.93 -17.45 -12.15
CA HIS A 469 10.78 -16.00 -12.16
C HIS A 469 11.91 -15.31 -12.93
N VAL A 470 13.16 -15.77 -12.77
CA VAL A 470 14.30 -15.26 -13.55
C VAL A 470 14.09 -15.53 -15.05
N GLY A 471 13.62 -16.72 -15.42
CA GLY A 471 13.24 -17.05 -16.80
C GLY A 471 12.21 -16.08 -17.37
N LEU A 472 11.13 -15.82 -16.63
CA LEU A 472 10.11 -14.84 -17.01
C LEU A 472 10.72 -13.45 -17.23
N LEU A 473 11.57 -12.97 -16.30
CA LEU A 473 12.22 -11.66 -16.42
C LEU A 473 13.10 -11.57 -17.67
N ARG A 474 13.83 -12.64 -18.00
CA ARG A 474 14.66 -12.72 -19.21
C ARG A 474 13.80 -12.70 -20.47
N GLU A 475 12.68 -13.42 -20.51
CA GLU A 475 11.75 -13.38 -21.65
C GLU A 475 11.11 -12.01 -21.83
N VAL A 476 10.70 -11.34 -20.75
CA VAL A 476 10.22 -9.97 -20.81
C VAL A 476 11.31 -9.02 -21.34
N ALA A 477 12.55 -9.18 -20.90
CA ALA A 477 13.70 -8.38 -21.36
C ALA A 477 14.03 -8.62 -22.84
N ALA A 478 13.79 -9.81 -23.37
CA ALA A 478 14.02 -10.18 -24.76
C ALA A 478 12.93 -9.67 -25.73
N LEU A 479 11.81 -9.14 -25.22
CA LEU A 479 10.75 -8.63 -26.10
C LEU A 479 11.22 -7.41 -26.91
N PRO A 480 10.95 -7.37 -28.23
CA PRO A 480 11.25 -6.20 -29.04
C PRO A 480 10.64 -4.92 -28.46
N GLY A 481 11.46 -3.90 -28.27
CA GLY A 481 11.03 -2.62 -27.68
C GLY A 481 11.13 -2.54 -26.15
N VAL A 482 11.43 -3.62 -25.44
CA VAL A 482 11.79 -3.57 -24.03
C VAL A 482 13.28 -3.22 -23.92
N ARG A 483 13.57 -2.06 -23.35
CA ARG A 483 14.94 -1.57 -23.17
C ARG A 483 15.59 -2.10 -21.89
N GLN A 484 14.82 -2.29 -20.86
CA GLN A 484 15.28 -2.73 -19.55
C GLN A 484 14.10 -3.27 -18.72
N VAL A 485 14.37 -4.30 -17.94
CA VAL A 485 13.48 -4.83 -16.89
C VAL A 485 14.18 -4.65 -15.54
N ARG A 486 13.42 -4.25 -14.52
CA ARG A 486 13.92 -4.11 -13.15
C ARG A 486 13.03 -4.84 -12.18
N VAL A 487 13.61 -5.20 -11.04
CA VAL A 487 12.91 -5.68 -9.85
C VAL A 487 13.00 -4.58 -8.79
N ALA A 488 11.92 -3.82 -8.62
CA ALA A 488 11.84 -2.68 -7.71
C ALA A 488 11.01 -2.96 -6.46
N SER A 489 10.14 -3.98 -6.47
CA SER A 489 9.30 -4.40 -5.34
C SER A 489 10.08 -5.07 -4.20
N GLY A 490 11.41 -5.20 -4.35
CA GLY A 490 12.29 -5.80 -3.37
C GLY A 490 12.39 -7.32 -3.47
N VAL A 491 13.46 -7.86 -2.91
CA VAL A 491 13.76 -9.30 -2.87
C VAL A 491 13.92 -9.71 -1.41
N ARG A 492 13.27 -10.81 -1.01
CA ARG A 492 13.49 -11.40 0.30
C ARG A 492 14.84 -12.13 0.33
N ALA A 493 15.70 -11.71 1.25
CA ALA A 493 17.05 -12.23 1.40
C ALA A 493 17.07 -13.73 1.72
N ASP A 494 16.20 -14.16 2.64
CA ASP A 494 16.07 -15.56 3.08
C ASP A 494 15.66 -16.51 1.94
N LEU A 495 14.82 -16.07 1.02
CA LEU A 495 14.45 -16.85 -0.16
C LEU A 495 15.56 -16.84 -1.23
N ALA A 496 16.17 -15.67 -1.45
CA ALA A 496 17.20 -15.52 -2.47
C ALA A 496 18.46 -16.34 -2.16
N LEU A 497 18.83 -16.44 -0.88
CA LEU A 497 19.97 -17.27 -0.45
C LEU A 497 19.76 -18.77 -0.68
N ASN A 498 18.51 -19.23 -0.75
CA ASN A 498 18.20 -20.64 -1.08
C ASN A 498 18.40 -20.98 -2.56
N ASP A 499 18.63 -19.98 -3.41
CA ASP A 499 18.82 -20.14 -4.86
C ASP A 499 19.90 -19.14 -5.34
N PRO A 500 21.20 -19.52 -5.21
CA PRO A 500 22.33 -18.64 -5.57
C PRO A 500 22.33 -18.20 -7.04
N GLU A 501 21.82 -19.03 -7.97
CA GLU A 501 21.74 -18.67 -9.38
C GLU A 501 20.68 -17.58 -9.61
N ALA A 502 19.53 -17.68 -8.95
CA ALA A 502 18.52 -16.64 -9.00
C ALA A 502 19.01 -15.35 -8.34
N LEU A 503 19.75 -15.44 -7.23
CA LEU A 503 20.36 -14.26 -6.57
C LEU A 503 21.35 -13.56 -7.51
N ALA A 504 22.19 -14.31 -8.20
CA ALA A 504 23.13 -13.77 -9.20
C ALA A 504 22.40 -13.04 -10.32
N ALA A 505 21.30 -13.61 -10.84
CA ALA A 505 20.48 -12.98 -11.87
C ALA A 505 19.77 -11.71 -11.36
N TYR A 506 19.13 -11.73 -10.19
CA TYR A 506 18.50 -10.55 -9.60
C TYR A 506 19.50 -9.41 -9.44
N THR A 507 20.70 -9.72 -8.98
CA THR A 507 21.78 -8.72 -8.79
C THR A 507 22.32 -8.25 -10.14
N GLY A 508 22.79 -9.17 -10.96
CA GLY A 508 23.55 -8.86 -12.17
C GLY A 508 22.70 -8.35 -13.34
N GLU A 509 21.48 -8.87 -13.52
CA GLU A 509 20.65 -8.57 -14.68
C GLU A 509 19.55 -7.54 -14.37
N PHE A 510 18.84 -7.69 -13.23
CA PHE A 510 17.58 -6.98 -12.96
C PHE A 510 17.65 -5.90 -11.89
N THR A 511 18.79 -5.74 -11.21
CA THR A 511 19.05 -4.60 -10.34
C THR A 511 19.65 -3.45 -11.16
N GLY A 512 19.11 -2.23 -10.99
CA GLY A 512 19.67 -1.01 -11.55
C GLY A 512 20.95 -0.60 -10.79
N GLY A 513 20.99 0.61 -10.22
CA GLY A 513 22.09 1.01 -9.31
C GLY A 513 21.83 0.65 -7.85
N GLN A 514 20.57 0.37 -7.48
CA GLN A 514 20.17 0.14 -6.10
C GLN A 514 19.15 -1.01 -5.99
N LEU A 515 19.36 -1.87 -4.98
CA LEU A 515 18.40 -2.90 -4.57
C LEU A 515 17.89 -2.59 -3.16
N LYS A 516 16.57 -2.52 -3.00
CA LYS A 516 15.93 -2.33 -1.71
C LYS A 516 15.76 -3.66 -0.99
N VAL A 517 16.22 -3.75 0.24
CA VAL A 517 16.07 -4.92 1.10
C VAL A 517 15.64 -4.46 2.48
N ALA A 518 14.79 -5.22 3.15
CA ALA A 518 14.18 -4.85 4.41
C ALA A 518 14.63 -5.78 5.55
N PRO A 519 15.86 -5.63 6.12
CA PRO A 519 16.24 -6.34 7.35
C PRO A 519 15.45 -5.84 8.56
N GLU A 520 15.05 -4.59 8.59
CA GLU A 520 14.27 -3.85 9.59
C GLU A 520 15.06 -3.52 10.86
N HIS A 521 15.81 -4.46 11.45
CA HIS A 521 16.61 -4.31 12.67
C HIS A 521 17.78 -5.27 12.67
N CYS A 522 18.71 -5.16 13.68
CA CYS A 522 19.80 -6.13 13.90
C CYS A 522 19.65 -6.93 15.21
N ALA A 523 19.01 -6.38 16.24
CA ALA A 523 18.84 -7.06 17.51
C ALA A 523 17.92 -8.28 17.36
N ALA A 524 18.41 -9.47 17.73
CA ALA A 524 17.73 -10.75 17.52
C ALA A 524 16.32 -10.77 18.14
N ARG A 525 16.17 -10.30 19.38
CA ARG A 525 14.87 -10.26 20.06
C ARG A 525 13.85 -9.36 19.37
N VAL A 526 14.29 -8.28 18.73
CA VAL A 526 13.40 -7.37 17.98
C VAL A 526 13.00 -8.03 16.66
N LEU A 527 13.93 -8.70 15.98
CA LEU A 527 13.66 -9.46 14.76
C LEU A 527 12.68 -10.61 15.00
N ASP A 528 12.79 -11.31 16.15
CA ASP A 528 11.84 -12.35 16.56
C ASP A 528 10.43 -11.78 16.71
N LEU A 529 10.26 -10.68 17.42
CA LEU A 529 8.96 -9.99 17.55
C LEU A 529 8.41 -9.49 16.22
N MET A 530 9.29 -9.12 15.28
CA MET A 530 8.94 -8.74 13.92
C MET A 530 8.58 -9.95 13.04
N ARG A 531 8.88 -11.17 13.47
CA ARG A 531 8.83 -12.41 12.67
C ARG A 531 9.71 -12.28 11.41
N LYS A 532 10.93 -11.81 11.60
CA LYS A 532 11.96 -11.65 10.57
C LYS A 532 13.09 -12.66 10.80
N PRO A 533 13.79 -13.09 9.73
CA PRO A 533 15.00 -13.89 9.89
C PRO A 533 16.08 -13.10 10.66
N GLY A 534 17.00 -13.82 11.31
CA GLY A 534 18.11 -13.21 12.00
C GLY A 534 19.03 -12.40 11.08
N MET A 535 19.85 -11.53 11.68
CA MET A 535 20.70 -10.59 10.92
C MET A 535 21.77 -11.29 10.09
N GLU A 536 22.20 -12.48 10.50
CA GLU A 536 23.14 -13.34 9.77
C GLU A 536 22.65 -13.67 8.35
N VAL A 537 21.33 -13.79 8.14
CA VAL A 537 20.73 -14.02 6.82
C VAL A 537 20.91 -12.79 5.94
N PHE A 538 20.75 -11.61 6.50
CA PHE A 538 20.95 -10.38 5.74
C PHE A 538 22.44 -10.15 5.43
N GLU A 539 23.35 -10.46 6.36
CA GLU A 539 24.79 -10.34 6.15
C GLU A 539 25.27 -11.30 5.06
N ALA A 540 24.85 -12.56 5.08
CA ALA A 540 25.14 -13.51 4.03
C ALA A 540 24.63 -13.06 2.66
N PHE A 541 23.40 -12.51 2.63
CA PHE A 541 22.84 -11.92 1.41
C PHE A 541 23.68 -10.73 0.92
N LEU A 542 24.08 -9.83 1.82
CA LEU A 542 24.88 -8.66 1.48
C LEU A 542 26.24 -9.05 0.89
N GLN A 543 26.90 -10.04 1.50
CA GLN A 543 28.18 -10.57 1.00
C GLN A 543 28.03 -11.13 -0.41
N SER A 544 27.01 -11.96 -0.63
CA SER A 544 26.70 -12.54 -1.95
C SER A 544 26.34 -11.47 -2.98
N PHE A 545 25.56 -10.44 -2.58
CA PHE A 545 25.20 -9.33 -3.44
C PHE A 545 26.43 -8.54 -3.92
N VAL A 546 27.35 -8.21 -3.01
CA VAL A 546 28.59 -7.47 -3.32
C VAL A 546 29.45 -8.27 -4.28
N GLU A 547 29.60 -9.59 -4.05
CA GLU A 547 30.36 -10.47 -4.93
C GLU A 547 29.74 -10.53 -6.33
N GLN A 548 28.42 -10.73 -6.44
CA GLN A 548 27.73 -10.80 -7.72
C GLN A 548 27.76 -9.47 -8.49
N SER A 549 27.65 -8.33 -7.77
CA SER A 549 27.83 -7.00 -8.38
C SER A 549 29.22 -6.84 -8.99
N ARG A 550 30.27 -7.29 -8.25
CA ARG A 550 31.64 -7.25 -8.72
C ARG A 550 31.84 -8.14 -9.95
N LEU A 551 31.31 -9.36 -9.94
CA LEU A 551 31.38 -10.28 -11.08
C LEU A 551 30.66 -9.73 -12.31
N ALA A 552 29.54 -9.04 -12.11
CA ALA A 552 28.78 -8.38 -13.18
C ALA A 552 29.46 -7.09 -13.70
N GLY A 553 30.56 -6.64 -13.09
CA GLY A 553 31.24 -5.38 -13.44
C GLY A 553 30.39 -4.14 -13.23
N ARG A 554 29.45 -4.16 -12.28
CA ARG A 554 28.50 -3.10 -12.04
C ARG A 554 28.72 -2.46 -10.66
N GLU A 555 28.55 -1.15 -10.59
CA GLU A 555 28.50 -0.41 -9.33
C GLU A 555 27.05 -0.40 -8.83
N GLN A 556 26.76 -1.24 -7.83
CA GLN A 556 25.41 -1.42 -7.28
C GLN A 556 25.45 -1.38 -5.76
N TYR A 557 24.35 -0.93 -5.15
CA TYR A 557 24.24 -0.73 -3.70
C TYR A 557 22.96 -1.36 -3.16
N VAL A 558 23.06 -1.94 -1.96
CA VAL A 558 21.88 -2.30 -1.18
C VAL A 558 21.41 -1.08 -0.40
N VAL A 559 20.11 -0.79 -0.47
CA VAL A 559 19.45 0.22 0.35
C VAL A 559 18.64 -0.50 1.43
N PRO A 560 19.16 -0.59 2.67
CA PRO A 560 18.46 -1.26 3.75
C PRO A 560 17.33 -0.38 4.29
N TYR A 561 16.15 -0.98 4.47
CA TYR A 561 15.07 -0.39 5.24
C TYR A 561 15.23 -0.77 6.70
N MET A 562 15.27 0.22 7.58
CA MET A 562 15.38 0.06 9.03
C MET A 562 14.17 0.65 9.73
N MET A 563 13.82 0.08 10.90
CA MET A 563 12.64 0.49 11.67
C MET A 563 13.04 0.85 13.10
N SER A 564 12.57 2.00 13.58
CA SER A 564 12.68 2.44 14.96
C SER A 564 11.35 2.34 15.70
N ALA A 565 11.39 2.30 17.01
CA ALA A 565 10.24 2.32 17.91
C ALA A 565 9.23 1.17 17.69
N PHE A 566 9.72 0.01 17.27
CA PHE A 566 8.92 -1.21 17.20
C PHE A 566 8.58 -1.70 18.62
N PRO A 567 7.40 -2.28 18.89
CA PRO A 567 7.07 -2.88 20.19
C PRO A 567 8.14 -3.92 20.61
N GLY A 568 8.69 -3.77 21.79
CA GLY A 568 9.81 -4.57 22.29
C GLY A 568 11.20 -4.01 22.01
N CYS A 569 11.34 -2.99 21.15
CA CYS A 569 12.62 -2.34 20.87
C CYS A 569 12.95 -1.28 21.94
N THR A 570 14.05 -1.44 22.62
CA THR A 570 14.57 -0.47 23.61
C THR A 570 15.56 0.51 22.98
N ASP A 571 16.02 1.48 23.76
CA ASP A 571 17.08 2.42 23.32
C ASP A 571 18.40 1.69 23.11
N GLU A 572 18.70 0.64 23.92
CA GLU A 572 19.89 -0.21 23.80
C GLU A 572 19.92 -0.94 22.47
N ASP A 573 18.78 -1.50 22.02
CA ASP A 573 18.67 -2.16 20.70
C ASP A 573 18.88 -1.15 19.57
N MET A 574 18.37 0.07 19.73
CA MET A 574 18.59 1.12 18.73
C MET A 574 20.06 1.53 18.67
N HIS A 575 20.77 1.55 19.81
CA HIS A 575 22.21 1.80 19.83
C HIS A 575 23.01 0.63 19.24
N GLU A 576 22.56 -0.61 19.43
CA GLU A 576 23.12 -1.78 18.75
C GLU A 576 23.03 -1.63 17.25
N LEU A 577 21.85 -1.27 16.73
CA LEU A 577 21.64 -1.03 15.31
C LEU A 577 22.48 0.13 14.79
N ALA A 578 22.59 1.22 15.56
CA ALA A 578 23.43 2.36 15.18
C ALA A 578 24.92 1.96 15.07
N ARG A 579 25.45 1.18 16.03
CA ARG A 579 26.81 0.65 15.96
C ARG A 579 27.02 -0.24 14.74
N TRP A 580 26.09 -1.16 14.48
CA TRP A 580 26.14 -2.05 13.32
C TRP A 580 26.21 -1.27 12.01
N LEU A 581 25.47 -0.16 11.88
CA LEU A 581 25.53 0.74 10.73
C LEU A 581 26.85 1.51 10.65
N GLN A 582 27.36 2.02 11.79
CA GLN A 582 28.61 2.77 11.86
C GLN A 582 29.83 1.93 11.48
N GLU A 583 29.89 0.67 11.94
CA GLU A 583 30.96 -0.28 11.59
C GLU A 583 31.06 -0.52 10.09
N ARG A 584 29.95 -0.35 9.37
CA ARG A 584 29.84 -0.51 7.91
C ARG A 584 29.89 0.82 7.17
N HIS A 585 30.13 1.92 7.88
CA HIS A 585 30.08 3.28 7.33
C HIS A 585 28.77 3.58 6.59
N TRP A 586 27.64 3.05 7.07
CA TRP A 586 26.35 3.25 6.49
C TRP A 586 25.58 4.37 7.21
N SER A 587 25.10 5.34 6.41
CA SER A 587 24.15 6.35 6.86
C SER A 587 22.75 5.97 6.35
N PRO A 588 21.81 5.58 7.23
CA PRO A 588 20.51 5.13 6.80
C PRO A 588 19.69 6.28 6.23
N GLN A 589 19.27 6.15 4.97
CA GLN A 589 18.40 7.13 4.30
C GLN A 589 16.92 6.77 4.40
N GLN A 590 16.61 5.52 4.73
CA GLN A 590 15.28 4.92 4.73
C GLN A 590 14.96 4.29 6.10
N THR A 591 15.02 5.11 7.15
CA THR A 591 14.57 4.69 8.48
C THR A 591 13.11 5.04 8.66
N GLN A 592 12.30 4.07 9.04
CA GLN A 592 10.89 4.27 9.34
C GLN A 592 10.67 4.16 10.86
N CYS A 593 9.90 5.07 11.44
CA CYS A 593 9.40 4.87 12.78
C CYS A 593 8.12 4.03 12.69
N PHE A 594 7.99 3.01 13.52
CA PHE A 594 6.80 2.14 13.56
C PHE A 594 5.52 2.96 13.73
N ILE A 595 4.53 2.65 12.90
CA ILE A 595 3.18 3.21 13.01
C ILE A 595 2.21 2.06 13.30
N PRO A 596 1.56 2.06 14.47
CA PRO A 596 0.53 1.07 14.76
C PRO A 596 -0.57 1.09 13.71
N THR A 597 -0.64 0.03 12.90
CA THR A 597 -1.63 -0.14 11.85
C THR A 597 -2.71 -1.10 12.33
N PRO A 598 -4.01 -0.75 12.31
CA PRO A 598 -5.08 -1.60 12.82
C PRO A 598 -5.01 -3.04 12.29
N GLY A 599 -5.29 -4.02 13.14
CA GLY A 599 -5.37 -5.43 12.79
C GLY A 599 -4.02 -6.16 12.63
N SER A 600 -2.86 -5.50 12.81
CA SER A 600 -1.57 -6.18 12.84
C SER A 600 -1.21 -6.64 14.26
N ILE A 601 -0.50 -7.77 14.38
CA ILE A 601 -0.01 -8.31 15.66
C ILE A 601 0.85 -7.28 16.40
N ALA A 602 1.76 -6.59 15.69
CA ALA A 602 2.59 -5.56 16.27
C ALA A 602 1.77 -4.40 16.87
N THR A 603 0.62 -4.06 16.29
CA THR A 603 -0.28 -3.04 16.86
C THR A 603 -0.96 -3.53 18.13
N ALA A 604 -1.35 -4.79 18.17
CA ALA A 604 -1.88 -5.39 19.38
C ALA A 604 -0.82 -5.45 20.51
N MET A 605 0.41 -5.86 20.18
CA MET A 605 1.56 -5.81 21.11
C MET A 605 1.83 -4.38 21.60
N TYR A 606 1.80 -3.40 20.69
CA TYR A 606 1.94 -1.98 21.04
C TYR A 606 0.88 -1.52 22.04
N TYR A 607 -0.37 -1.94 21.83
CA TYR A 607 -1.49 -1.56 22.70
C TYR A 607 -1.43 -2.23 24.06
N CYS A 608 -1.25 -3.57 24.13
CA CYS A 608 -1.29 -4.30 25.40
C CYS A 608 0.06 -4.30 26.16
N GLY A 609 1.20 -4.00 25.49
CA GLY A 609 2.52 -4.04 26.11
C GLY A 609 3.03 -5.47 26.38
N ARG A 610 2.50 -6.46 25.64
CA ARG A 610 2.89 -7.88 25.75
C ARG A 610 3.19 -8.45 24.36
N ASN A 611 4.10 -9.43 24.30
CA ASN A 611 4.37 -10.22 23.11
C ASN A 611 3.31 -11.29 22.87
N GLU A 612 3.46 -12.09 21.82
CA GLU A 612 2.52 -13.16 21.44
C GLU A 612 2.41 -14.27 22.49
N ASP A 613 3.43 -14.45 23.30
CA ASP A 613 3.50 -15.45 24.38
C ASP A 613 2.98 -14.90 25.73
N GLY A 614 2.58 -13.62 25.77
CA GLY A 614 2.04 -12.95 26.95
C GLY A 614 3.10 -12.31 27.86
N GLU A 615 4.37 -12.31 27.48
CA GLU A 615 5.46 -11.67 28.22
C GLU A 615 5.44 -10.16 28.06
N GLU A 616 5.78 -9.42 29.10
CA GLU A 616 5.86 -7.96 29.07
C GLU A 616 7.00 -7.46 28.17
N ILE A 617 6.70 -6.47 27.35
CA ILE A 617 7.67 -5.84 26.44
C ILE A 617 7.66 -4.32 26.59
N TYR A 618 8.82 -3.71 26.37
CA TYR A 618 8.92 -2.26 26.30
C TYR A 618 8.17 -1.70 25.10
N VAL A 619 7.47 -0.57 25.26
CA VAL A 619 6.79 0.13 24.18
C VAL A 619 7.06 1.64 24.28
N ALA A 620 7.65 2.21 23.25
CA ALA A 620 7.83 3.66 23.11
C ALA A 620 6.47 4.33 22.80
N ARG A 621 5.70 4.66 23.86
CA ARG A 621 4.32 5.16 23.70
C ARG A 621 4.25 6.64 23.38
N SER A 622 5.10 7.45 24.00
CA SER A 622 5.11 8.89 23.79
C SER A 622 5.77 9.26 22.46
N ASP A 623 5.32 10.35 21.84
CA ASP A 623 6.01 10.88 20.65
C ASP A 623 7.46 11.28 20.95
N ALA A 624 7.77 11.65 22.20
CA ALA A 624 9.11 11.95 22.65
C ALA A 624 10.02 10.72 22.66
N ASP A 625 9.54 9.58 23.21
CA ASP A 625 10.29 8.32 23.23
C ASP A 625 10.53 7.79 21.81
N ARG A 626 9.51 7.84 20.98
CA ARG A 626 9.59 7.42 19.58
C ARG A 626 10.58 8.28 18.80
N LEU A 627 10.55 9.61 19.03
CA LEU A 627 11.48 10.53 18.40
C LEU A 627 12.91 10.34 18.92
N ARG A 628 13.10 10.05 20.22
CA ARG A 628 14.40 9.75 20.82
C ARG A 628 15.02 8.52 20.13
N GLN A 629 14.30 7.41 20.03
CA GLN A 629 14.77 6.21 19.35
C GLN A 629 15.06 6.47 17.87
N HIS A 630 14.20 7.19 17.19
CA HIS A 630 14.39 7.50 15.76
C HIS A 630 15.65 8.35 15.54
N ARG A 631 15.95 9.28 16.44
CA ARG A 631 17.15 10.14 16.38
C ARG A 631 18.47 9.41 16.64
N ILE A 632 18.44 8.25 17.29
CA ILE A 632 19.65 7.42 17.43
C ILE A 632 20.19 7.04 16.04
N LEU A 633 19.30 6.75 15.07
CA LEU A 633 19.68 6.45 13.69
C LEU A 633 19.76 7.70 12.80
N MET A 634 18.95 8.71 13.07
CA MET A 634 18.79 9.92 12.27
C MET A 634 18.98 11.16 13.14
N PRO A 635 20.22 11.50 13.56
CA PRO A 635 20.49 12.56 14.56
C PRO A 635 19.91 13.93 14.16
N ASP A 636 19.90 14.24 12.87
CA ASP A 636 19.44 15.53 12.34
C ASP A 636 17.93 15.57 12.07
N PHE A 637 17.21 14.48 12.33
CA PHE A 637 15.79 14.43 12.08
C PHE A 637 15.01 15.45 12.92
N GLY A 638 14.35 16.39 12.25
CA GLY A 638 13.56 17.44 12.88
C GLY A 638 14.37 18.56 13.53
N ARG A 639 15.70 18.63 13.34
CA ARG A 639 16.48 19.84 13.59
C ARG A 639 16.25 20.79 12.42
N MET A 640 15.85 22.02 12.71
CA MET A 640 15.94 23.11 11.71
C MET A 640 17.43 23.33 11.43
N PRO A 641 17.87 23.53 10.20
CA PRO A 641 19.21 24.01 9.94
C PRO A 641 19.40 25.28 10.79
N GLU A 642 20.41 25.28 11.65
CA GLU A 642 20.80 26.47 12.38
C GLU A 642 21.05 27.55 11.33
N ARG A 643 20.28 28.63 11.38
CA ARG A 643 20.61 29.84 10.64
C ARG A 643 21.95 30.26 11.19
N GLY A 644 22.99 30.07 10.40
CA GLY A 644 24.32 30.53 10.73
C GLY A 644 24.24 31.98 11.20
N GLY A 645 24.73 32.23 12.43
CA GLY A 645 24.80 33.55 12.98
C GLY A 645 25.59 34.43 12.02
N HIS A 646 24.93 35.31 11.32
CA HIS A 646 25.62 36.43 10.68
C HIS A 646 25.96 37.44 11.76
N ALA A 647 27.29 37.58 12.00
CA ALA A 647 27.84 38.78 12.58
C ALA A 647 27.44 39.97 11.71
N ASP A 648 27.06 41.03 12.36
CA ASP A 648 26.62 42.30 11.80
C ASP A 648 27.49 42.80 10.64
N ALA A 649 26.84 43.04 9.50
CA ALA A 649 27.27 44.01 8.51
C ALA A 649 26.00 44.57 7.83
N GLU A 650 25.71 45.80 8.16
CA GLU A 650 24.75 46.64 7.42
C GLU A 650 25.22 46.76 5.97
N ASP A 651 24.40 46.39 5.02
CA ASP A 651 24.08 47.20 3.86
C ASP A 651 22.95 46.64 3.00
N ALA A 652 22.24 47.54 2.32
CA ALA A 652 21.00 47.32 1.61
C ALA A 652 21.14 46.56 0.27
N GLY A 653 20.09 45.82 -0.12
CA GLY A 653 19.90 45.43 -1.52
C GLY A 653 19.08 44.16 -1.73
N GLU A 654 17.90 44.35 -2.18
CA GLU A 654 16.91 43.55 -2.92
C GLU A 654 17.03 42.00 -3.02
N GLY A 655 15.92 41.38 -2.65
CA GLY A 655 15.74 39.94 -2.55
C GLY A 655 15.65 39.17 -3.87
N HIS A 656 16.29 38.02 -3.88
CA HIS A 656 15.90 36.93 -4.77
C HIS A 656 15.79 35.63 -3.96
N HIS A 657 14.60 35.06 -3.89
CA HIS A 657 14.36 33.71 -3.39
C HIS A 657 15.10 32.68 -4.24
N ARG A 658 16.15 32.06 -3.67
CA ARG A 658 16.74 30.83 -4.19
C ARG A 658 16.21 29.65 -3.37
N GLU A 659 15.54 28.70 -4.05
CA GLU A 659 15.27 27.37 -3.52
C GLU A 659 16.58 26.63 -3.21
N PRO A 660 16.64 25.85 -2.10
CA PRO A 660 17.82 25.05 -1.79
C PRO A 660 17.96 23.90 -2.80
N ARG A 661 19.08 23.86 -3.51
CA ARG A 661 19.50 22.70 -4.30
C ARG A 661 19.64 21.49 -3.40
N ARG A 662 18.95 20.40 -3.74
CA ARG A 662 19.20 19.07 -3.19
C ARG A 662 20.57 18.62 -3.65
N GLU A 663 21.52 18.56 -2.73
CA GLU A 663 22.82 17.92 -2.98
C GLU A 663 22.62 16.43 -3.23
N ASN A 664 23.18 15.95 -4.33
CA ASN A 664 23.12 14.57 -4.78
C ASN A 664 24.13 13.77 -3.95
N THR A 665 23.64 13.05 -2.94
CA THR A 665 24.45 12.26 -1.98
C THR A 665 25.36 11.20 -2.62
N THR A 666 25.22 10.95 -3.92
CA THR A 666 26.08 10.04 -4.69
C THR A 666 27.51 10.56 -4.89
N GLU A 667 27.74 11.87 -4.79
CA GLU A 667 29.10 12.43 -4.94
C GLU A 667 29.95 12.29 -3.66
N ARG A 668 29.31 12.33 -2.49
CA ARG A 668 30.02 12.19 -1.20
C ARG A 668 30.67 10.82 -1.01
N TRP A 669 30.04 9.75 -1.54
CA TRP A 669 30.59 8.39 -1.51
C TRP A 669 31.78 8.15 -2.44
N ARG A 670 31.97 8.99 -3.45
CA ARG A 670 33.11 8.91 -4.36
C ARG A 670 34.37 9.51 -3.76
N ASP A 671 34.26 10.55 -2.96
CA ASP A 671 35.42 11.25 -2.39
C ASP A 671 35.99 10.53 -1.17
N GLU A 672 35.18 9.85 -0.35
CA GLU A 672 35.64 9.09 0.81
C GLU A 672 36.42 7.81 0.45
N ARG A 673 36.19 7.20 -0.72
CA ARG A 673 36.99 6.05 -1.21
C ARG A 673 38.35 6.44 -1.79
N ARG A 674 38.51 7.66 -2.25
CA ARG A 674 39.81 8.12 -2.76
C ARG A 674 40.84 8.39 -1.69
N SER A 675 40.40 8.53 -0.47
CA SER A 675 41.32 8.73 0.69
C SER A 675 41.78 7.43 1.35
N ALA A 676 41.21 6.27 1.01
CA ALA A 676 41.58 4.96 1.59
C ALA A 676 42.65 4.19 0.79
N ASP A 677 42.81 4.48 -0.51
CA ASP A 677 43.85 3.86 -1.35
C ASP A 677 44.96 4.87 -1.62
N GLY A 678 45.93 4.89 -0.72
CA GLY A 678 47.14 5.71 -0.83
C GLY A 678 48.06 5.24 -1.94
N LEU A 679 47.85 5.67 -3.15
CA LEU A 679 48.87 5.72 -4.21
C LEU A 679 48.40 6.67 -5.34
N ALA A 680 49.02 7.85 -5.37
CA ALA A 680 48.88 8.78 -6.47
C ALA A 680 49.92 8.46 -7.60
N PRO A 681 49.64 8.82 -8.85
CA PRO A 681 50.47 9.85 -9.43
C PRO A 681 49.68 10.96 -10.15
N ARG A 682 50.31 12.14 -10.05
CA ARG A 682 49.96 13.39 -10.66
C ARG A 682 50.05 13.31 -12.21
N HIS A 683 49.11 13.91 -12.90
CA HIS A 683 49.42 14.71 -14.07
C HIS A 683 48.39 15.82 -14.33
N GLU A 684 48.93 17.04 -14.51
CA GLU A 684 48.28 18.30 -14.84
C GLU A 684 47.69 18.30 -16.26
N GLY A 685 46.63 19.05 -16.45
CA GLY A 685 46.13 19.37 -17.78
C GLY A 685 44.81 20.17 -17.71
N ARG A 686 44.92 21.49 -17.53
CA ARG A 686 43.87 22.48 -17.81
C ARG A 686 43.36 22.33 -19.24
N ARG A 687 42.07 22.41 -19.45
CA ARG A 687 41.44 23.11 -20.58
C ARG A 687 40.02 23.55 -20.26
N ASP A 688 39.84 24.87 -20.28
CA ASP A 688 38.60 25.62 -20.38
C ASP A 688 37.79 25.22 -21.61
N PHE A 689 36.49 25.11 -21.50
CA PHE A 689 35.56 25.44 -22.60
C PHE A 689 34.30 26.11 -21.99
N ARG A 690 34.22 27.41 -22.36
CA ARG A 690 33.00 28.22 -22.33
C ARG A 690 32.22 27.96 -23.61
N GLU A 691 30.94 28.19 -23.52
CA GLU A 691 29.94 28.76 -24.46
C GLU A 691 28.66 27.96 -24.46
N ASP A 692 27.61 28.55 -24.04
CA ASP A 692 26.66 29.55 -24.55
C ASP A 692 25.46 28.91 -25.28
N ARG A 693 24.31 29.24 -24.82
CA ARG A 693 23.08 29.74 -25.46
C ARG A 693 21.79 29.23 -24.86
N LYS A 694 21.13 30.14 -24.18
CA LYS A 694 19.68 30.13 -23.92
C LYS A 694 18.95 30.80 -25.09
N PRO A 695 17.74 30.37 -25.48
CA PRO A 695 16.78 31.19 -26.19
C PRO A 695 15.77 31.83 -25.21
N PRO A 696 15.19 32.99 -25.53
CA PRO A 696 14.37 33.79 -24.65
C PRO A 696 12.88 33.42 -24.72
N PHE A 697 12.20 33.56 -23.59
CA PHE A 697 10.74 33.57 -23.50
C PHE A 697 10.20 35.01 -23.54
N PRO A 698 9.08 35.29 -24.22
CA PRO A 698 8.45 36.61 -24.20
C PRO A 698 7.62 36.82 -22.94
N ARG A 699 7.73 38.02 -22.37
CA ARG A 699 6.85 38.58 -21.36
C ARG A 699 5.55 39.02 -22.02
N PHE A 700 4.44 38.82 -21.33
CA PHE A 700 3.18 39.50 -21.59
C PHE A 700 2.92 40.49 -20.46
N ASP A 701 2.73 41.75 -20.84
CA ASP A 701 2.41 42.88 -19.99
C ASP A 701 0.91 42.87 -19.61
N ASP A 702 0.68 43.33 -18.38
CA ASP A 702 -0.63 43.65 -17.86
C ASP A 702 -1.17 44.90 -18.56
N GLU A 703 -2.36 44.83 -19.13
CA GLU A 703 -3.22 46.01 -19.33
C GLU A 703 -4.56 45.81 -18.64
N ARG A 704 -4.78 46.73 -17.69
CA ARG A 704 -6.08 46.93 -17.02
C ARG A 704 -6.98 47.76 -17.93
N GLU A 705 -8.17 47.25 -18.21
CA GLU A 705 -9.27 48.10 -18.65
C GLU A 705 -10.51 47.87 -17.74
N SER A 706 -10.99 48.98 -17.23
CA SER A 706 -12.18 49.20 -16.45
C SER A 706 -13.42 49.36 -17.32
N ALA A 707 -14.53 48.70 -16.95
CA ALA A 707 -15.85 49.09 -17.44
C ALA A 707 -16.98 48.62 -16.48
N PRO A 708 -18.22 49.13 -16.56
CA PRO A 708 -18.78 49.88 -15.48
C PRO A 708 -19.98 49.21 -14.75
N ARG A 709 -20.27 49.73 -13.56
CA ARG A 709 -21.42 49.38 -12.71
C ARG A 709 -22.74 49.62 -13.44
N ARG A 710 -23.69 48.66 -13.32
CA ARG A 710 -25.14 48.92 -13.48
C ARG A 710 -25.87 48.59 -12.20
N ASP A 711 -26.48 49.63 -11.65
CA ASP A 711 -27.51 49.59 -10.59
C ASP A 711 -28.80 48.93 -11.11
N PHE A 712 -29.39 48.07 -10.29
CA PHE A 712 -30.82 47.82 -10.31
C PHE A 712 -31.38 47.78 -8.88
N ARG A 713 -32.38 48.61 -8.66
CA ARG A 713 -33.15 48.90 -7.46
C ARG A 713 -34.12 47.76 -7.11
N HIS A 714 -34.33 47.62 -5.80
CA HIS A 714 -35.41 46.87 -5.15
C HIS A 714 -36.82 47.26 -5.59
N PRO A 715 -37.86 46.38 -5.29
CA PRO A 715 -38.69 46.71 -4.15
C PRO A 715 -39.01 45.58 -3.16
N ASP A 716 -39.31 46.02 -1.97
CA ASP A 716 -39.69 45.43 -0.70
C ASP A 716 -40.72 44.28 -0.71
N ARG A 717 -40.61 43.34 0.26
CA ARG A 717 -41.62 43.06 1.29
C ARG A 717 -41.19 41.94 2.27
N ASP A 718 -41.12 42.37 3.52
CA ASP A 718 -41.55 41.74 4.77
C ASP A 718 -41.13 40.30 5.18
N GLY A 719 -40.29 40.21 6.17
CA GLY A 719 -40.64 39.65 7.48
C GLY A 719 -40.29 38.18 7.68
N PHE A 720 -39.12 37.89 8.28
CA PHE A 720 -39.04 37.02 9.44
C PHE A 720 -37.60 36.99 9.98
N ARG A 721 -37.46 37.35 11.24
CA ARG A 721 -36.20 37.36 12.00
C ARG A 721 -35.71 35.92 12.25
N LYS A 722 -34.43 35.69 12.01
CA LYS A 722 -33.63 34.62 12.63
C LYS A 722 -32.30 35.17 13.17
N PRO A 723 -31.82 34.69 14.33
CA PRO A 723 -30.67 35.29 15.01
C PRO A 723 -29.37 34.82 14.36
N GLY A 724 -28.42 35.74 14.30
CA GLY A 724 -27.13 35.56 13.69
C GLY A 724 -26.19 34.69 14.54
N PHE A 725 -25.45 33.87 13.87
CA PHE A 725 -24.24 33.24 14.40
C PHE A 725 -23.04 33.93 13.74
N ARG A 726 -22.25 34.59 14.58
CA ARG A 726 -20.91 35.08 14.22
C ARG A 726 -19.95 33.93 14.34
N GLN A 727 -19.18 33.67 13.29
CA GLN A 727 -17.98 32.83 13.33
C GLN A 727 -16.85 33.69 13.91
N ASP A 728 -16.32 33.25 15.08
CA ASP A 728 -14.99 33.64 15.56
C ASP A 728 -14.04 32.44 15.29
N VAL A 729 -13.00 32.72 14.53
CA VAL A 729 -11.86 31.86 14.26
C VAL A 729 -10.78 32.18 15.30
N ASP A 730 -10.10 31.14 15.78
CA ASP A 730 -8.89 31.13 16.61
C ASP A 730 -9.03 31.28 18.13
N LYS A 731 -9.15 30.15 18.83
CA LYS A 731 -8.47 29.93 20.12
C LYS A 731 -8.26 28.41 20.40
N PRO A 732 -7.13 28.00 21.01
CA PRO A 732 -6.82 26.61 21.28
C PRO A 732 -7.66 26.04 22.43
N PHE A 733 -8.11 24.81 22.25
CA PHE A 733 -8.92 24.06 23.21
C PHE A 733 -8.08 23.70 24.46
N ARG A 734 -8.49 24.18 25.63
CA ARG A 734 -8.05 23.67 26.94
C ARG A 734 -9.19 22.82 27.54
N PRO A 735 -8.91 21.66 28.13
CA PRO A 735 -9.97 20.88 28.81
C PRO A 735 -10.41 21.60 30.09
N ARG A 736 -11.73 21.64 30.30
CA ARG A 736 -12.34 22.11 31.55
C ARG A 736 -12.41 20.96 32.55
N PRO A 737 -12.15 21.20 33.85
CA PRO A 737 -12.40 20.25 34.91
C PRO A 737 -13.91 20.14 35.20
N PHE A 738 -14.30 18.97 35.69
CA PHE A 738 -15.67 18.66 36.12
C PHE A 738 -16.07 19.53 37.32
N PRO A 739 -17.33 20.01 37.47
CA PRO A 739 -17.79 20.72 38.64
C PRO A 739 -18.10 19.75 39.78
N ASP A 740 -17.59 20.07 40.95
CA ASP A 740 -17.93 19.46 42.20
C ASP A 740 -19.43 19.64 42.53
N ALA A 741 -20.07 18.58 42.97
CA ALA A 741 -21.43 18.60 43.49
C ALA A 741 -21.44 19.19 44.91
N ALA A 742 -22.20 20.25 45.07
CA ALA A 742 -22.49 20.88 46.34
C ALA A 742 -23.36 19.95 47.24
N ARG A 743 -23.02 19.92 48.51
CA ARG A 743 -23.74 19.29 49.62
C ARG A 743 -25.03 20.06 49.88
N ASP A 744 -26.10 19.35 50.23
CA ASP A 744 -26.98 19.70 51.37
C ASP A 744 -27.90 18.54 51.70
N GLY A 745 -27.99 18.26 53.04
CA GLY A 745 -29.18 18.02 53.84
C GLY A 745 -29.55 16.53 54.17
N ASP A 746 -29.07 16.08 55.32
CA ASP A 746 -29.75 15.34 56.36
C ASP A 746 -30.87 14.30 56.05
N GLU A 747 -30.61 13.04 56.35
CA GLU A 747 -31.31 12.20 57.35
C GLU A 747 -30.83 10.77 57.34
N ALA A 748 -30.30 10.28 58.45
CA ALA A 748 -30.15 8.90 58.85
C ALA A 748 -31.35 8.46 59.74
N PRO A 749 -31.52 7.21 60.26
CA PRO A 749 -30.80 5.98 60.05
C PRO A 749 -31.71 4.71 59.92
N GLN A 750 -31.18 3.53 59.60
CA GLN A 750 -31.41 2.26 60.34
C GLN A 750 -30.58 1.07 59.81
N ALA A 751 -29.91 0.57 60.69
CA ALA A 751 -29.27 -0.63 61.16
C ALA A 751 -29.50 -1.96 60.41
N ARG A 752 -28.39 -2.58 60.21
CA ARG A 752 -27.81 -3.94 60.12
C ARG A 752 -28.71 -5.14 60.48
N PRO A 753 -28.36 -6.41 60.07
CA PRO A 753 -27.36 -7.15 60.84
C PRO A 753 -26.25 -7.90 60.00
N SER A 754 -25.15 -7.97 60.69
CA SER A 754 -23.94 -8.76 60.44
C SER A 754 -24.20 -10.25 60.79
N PHE A 755 -23.55 -11.15 60.00
CA PHE A 755 -23.21 -12.49 60.59
C PHE A 755 -21.71 -12.75 60.40
N ARG A 756 -21.10 -13.14 61.52
CA ARG A 756 -19.69 -13.49 61.65
C ARG A 756 -19.47 -14.95 61.27
N ARG A 757 -18.28 -15.21 60.80
CA ARG A 757 -17.30 -16.29 60.93
C ARG A 757 -17.74 -17.55 61.71
N ASP A 758 -17.32 -18.70 61.12
CA ASP A 758 -16.40 -19.59 61.83
C ASP A 758 -15.53 -20.38 60.86
N ALA A 759 -14.26 -20.54 61.28
CA ALA A 759 -13.19 -21.25 60.59
C ALA A 759 -13.22 -22.74 61.06
N GLN A 760 -12.70 -23.59 60.22
CA GLN A 760 -11.92 -24.83 60.36
C GLN A 760 -12.42 -25.94 59.44
N ASP A 761 -11.62 -26.42 58.52
CA ASP A 761 -10.82 -27.63 58.53
C ASP A 761 -10.19 -27.93 57.16
N GLU A 762 -8.90 -28.14 57.22
CA GLU A 762 -8.06 -28.66 56.15
C GLU A 762 -8.41 -30.14 55.89
N ARG A 763 -8.38 -30.57 54.59
CA ARG A 763 -7.67 -31.74 54.02
C ARG A 763 -7.88 -31.92 52.53
N PRO A 764 -6.88 -32.47 51.80
CA PRO A 764 -6.86 -32.44 50.34
C PRO A 764 -7.56 -33.64 49.69
N PHE A 765 -8.26 -33.37 48.58
CA PHE A 765 -8.91 -34.40 47.79
C PHE A 765 -8.03 -34.82 46.64
N ARG A 766 -7.74 -36.13 46.54
CA ARG A 766 -7.15 -36.80 45.36
C ARG A 766 -8.29 -37.23 44.42
N PRO A 767 -8.10 -37.17 43.08
CA PRO A 767 -9.11 -37.69 42.18
C PRO A 767 -8.97 -39.20 41.98
N ARG A 768 -10.12 -39.85 42.00
CA ARG A 768 -10.29 -41.26 41.61
C ARG A 768 -10.42 -41.37 40.11
N GLY A 769 -9.64 -42.28 39.51
CA GLY A 769 -9.82 -42.73 38.16
C GLY A 769 -10.91 -43.78 38.02
N ASP A 770 -11.75 -43.66 37.03
CA ASP A 770 -12.62 -44.72 36.57
C ASP A 770 -11.98 -45.48 35.41
N ARG A 771 -11.91 -46.80 35.59
CA ARG A 771 -11.49 -47.79 34.60
C ARG A 771 -12.66 -48.10 33.67
N PHE A 772 -12.46 -48.04 32.40
CA PHE A 772 -13.21 -48.79 31.42
C PHE A 772 -12.35 -49.92 30.87
N VAL A 773 -12.96 -51.11 30.87
CA VAL A 773 -12.38 -52.39 30.42
C VAL A 773 -12.70 -52.53 28.96
N ASP A 774 -11.68 -52.72 28.11
CA ASP A 774 -11.83 -53.26 26.75
C ASP A 774 -11.40 -54.73 26.73
N ARG A 775 -12.24 -55.50 26.10
CA ARG A 775 -12.00 -56.92 25.77
C ARG A 775 -11.31 -57.00 24.45
N ASP A 776 -10.45 -57.96 24.38
CA ASP A 776 -9.83 -58.67 23.25
C ASP A 776 -8.41 -58.20 22.91
N GLY A 777 -7.54 -59.17 23.24
CA GLY A 777 -6.12 -59.20 23.16
C GLY A 777 -5.52 -59.40 21.80
N GLU A 778 -4.31 -58.95 21.70
CA GLU A 778 -3.16 -59.72 21.17
C GLU A 778 -1.87 -58.93 21.42
N GLU A 779 -0.89 -59.66 21.95
CA GLU A 779 0.48 -59.23 22.18
C GLU A 779 1.25 -59.09 20.89
N ALA A 780 2.08 -58.03 20.74
CA ALA A 780 3.31 -58.14 20.01
C ALA A 780 4.36 -57.08 20.41
N ARG A 781 5.50 -57.55 20.70
CA ARG A 781 6.73 -57.06 21.28
C ARG A 781 7.41 -55.91 20.54
N ARG A 782 8.01 -55.01 21.36
CA ARG A 782 9.15 -54.17 20.95
C ARG A 782 10.39 -55.01 20.57
N PRO A 783 11.32 -54.46 19.74
CA PRO A 783 12.49 -53.87 20.39
C PRO A 783 13.19 -52.67 19.71
N PHE A 784 13.80 -51.90 20.58
CA PHE A 784 15.15 -51.27 20.60
C PHE A 784 15.65 -50.38 19.43
N ARG A 785 16.15 -49.22 19.94
CA ARG A 785 17.09 -48.27 19.36
C ARG A 785 18.47 -48.92 19.00
N PRO A 786 19.33 -48.23 18.29
CA PRO A 786 19.95 -46.97 18.63
C PRO A 786 19.61 -45.79 17.70
#